data_6815aa9225ee74fbde5c5a3ee197fad4
#
_entry.id   6815aa9225ee74fbde5c5a3ee197fad4
#
_cell.length_a   1.000
_cell.length_b   1.000
_cell.length_c   1.000
_cell.angle_alpha   90.00
_cell.angle_beta   90.00
_cell.angle_gamma   90.00
#
_symmetry.space_group_name_H-M   'P 1'
#
loop_
_entity.id
_entity.type
_entity.pdbx_description
1 polymer ?
#
loop_
_entity_poly.entity_id
_entity_poly.type
_entity_poly.pdbx_seq_one_letter_code
_entity_poly.pdbx_strand_id
1 'polypeptide(L)'
;HDAGETFEEIDVTSMIQVHGNGYGRQTGEAIAVDPDNPNIIYCGGDATAGDSALIMSEDGGDTWSPVMGYDKLGLFEYSIKWPTWTEHMARSVADDEYLNVNGIATIKITDGKVYVGTSVKGKANLHVADVGSDDFQPLSEDLPTEQMPSRINLDADGNLLITYVNGLMFDRGTGYAYKYSPKTGELKDITPTEGISSNTKKLNVGYGAVTSDKNDANKLVATTCAQWYSQSWTEDAWDRDAIAWGDRFFKSEDGGETWTEMTPGNRASWGGPLIANYLQDGGHSWIRDKAIHWSGCIALDPRNSDQFWVVSGNGVFTCEDTWAECPTIRFAADGIEEVVSLDFISRPGKDPVSVIGDYDGFYHNADGTATQLTPSMNKLTDTTASTGGIAYCPANPDVMVRLSEGSAKGYYTTDGTTWQELPNIPCSGAKAAINQLEDGSYRILVSSSGKISYTDDFGKTWSTASTSDSLSSTIWMCVDEKNPQYVYAYGYYYNQYYFYSKPKADITDARYILMVSDDYGKTFKDAQTICQYDQCDNAYRIAYLDEGTFAIAAGYYGAYLVTDYGKTVTKMDNVSYCKTMGYGAAQKEGDPYTLYMYGKPADSDPEGIYRSTDCGKTWVLINQNHLYGGTGNGNYLVGDMNTFGTVYMSTVGCGIVVGKVTGSEGPKPVTTEATKNTTATTTKASTTTTATGKATTTAKNTTTTPAPTTLPQTETSVEAPTTSGQGTAATTTTTVGTTVSINPSVFYGDVNLDGDVDLADAVLLNKAVAGSVTLNQQAALNADCNNDGKRSADDSMVLLKFLVHLVNDLPAAN
;
A
#
# COMPACT_ATOMS: atom_id res chain seq x y z
N HIS A 1 11.38 20.08 -0.80
CA HIS A 1 12.05 21.26 -0.23
C HIS A 1 11.28 21.88 0.95
N ASP A 2 10.08 21.42 1.23
CA ASP A 2 9.15 21.91 2.26
C ASP A 2 8.77 20.82 3.28
N ALA A 3 9.67 19.87 3.52
CA ALA A 3 9.47 18.72 4.42
C ALA A 3 8.26 17.82 4.06
N GLY A 4 7.90 17.79 2.79
CA GLY A 4 6.80 16.95 2.29
C GLY A 4 5.41 17.59 2.40
N GLU A 5 5.33 18.91 2.60
CA GLU A 5 4.06 19.64 2.52
C GLU A 5 3.52 19.66 1.08
N THR A 6 4.42 19.73 0.10
CA THR A 6 4.08 19.62 -1.32
C THR A 6 5.02 18.64 -2.03
N PHE A 7 4.54 18.09 -3.13
CA PHE A 7 5.32 17.21 -4.01
C PHE A 7 5.21 17.71 -5.44
N GLU A 8 6.35 17.71 -6.12
CA GLU A 8 6.44 17.96 -7.55
C GLU A 8 6.88 16.69 -8.24
N GLU A 9 6.20 16.32 -9.32
CA GLU A 9 6.55 15.18 -10.14
C GLU A 9 7.64 15.57 -11.13
N ILE A 10 8.76 14.83 -11.11
CA ILE A 10 9.86 14.99 -12.05
C ILE A 10 9.93 13.74 -12.92
N ASP A 11 9.70 13.89 -14.22
CA ASP A 11 9.79 12.79 -15.16
C ASP A 11 11.26 12.48 -15.52
N VAL A 12 11.75 11.37 -15.00
CA VAL A 12 13.10 10.83 -15.30
C VAL A 12 13.03 9.50 -16.07
N THR A 13 11.89 9.08 -16.53
CA THR A 13 11.68 7.76 -17.17
C THR A 13 12.43 7.62 -18.50
N SER A 14 12.78 8.72 -19.14
CA SER A 14 13.62 8.71 -20.34
C SER A 14 15.09 8.37 -20.07
N MET A 15 15.55 8.52 -18.82
CA MET A 15 16.93 8.29 -18.40
C MET A 15 17.10 7.02 -17.58
N ILE A 16 16.11 6.68 -16.76
CA ILE A 16 16.17 5.57 -15.83
C ILE A 16 14.77 4.96 -15.63
N GLN A 17 14.71 3.66 -15.53
CA GLN A 17 13.49 2.93 -15.17
C GLN A 17 13.69 2.23 -13.83
N VAL A 18 12.81 2.50 -12.87
CA VAL A 18 12.78 1.87 -11.55
C VAL A 18 11.55 0.96 -11.45
N HIS A 19 11.76 -0.28 -11.04
CA HIS A 19 10.69 -1.28 -10.93
C HIS A 19 10.23 -1.43 -9.46
N GLY A 20 8.99 -1.06 -9.17
CA GLY A 20 8.43 -1.12 -7.83
C GLY A 20 8.19 -2.55 -7.33
N ASN A 21 7.35 -3.33 -7.99
CA ASN A 21 6.99 -4.70 -7.58
C ASN A 21 7.58 -5.77 -8.51
N GLY A 22 8.82 -5.58 -8.97
CA GLY A 22 9.50 -6.47 -9.91
C GLY A 22 10.82 -7.01 -9.38
N TYR A 23 11.68 -7.35 -10.29
CA TYR A 23 13.06 -7.74 -9.98
C TYR A 23 13.78 -6.61 -9.25
N GLY A 24 14.58 -6.96 -8.23
CA GLY A 24 15.32 -5.99 -7.44
C GLY A 24 14.55 -5.31 -6.32
N ARG A 25 13.25 -5.58 -6.15
CA ARG A 25 12.42 -4.98 -5.09
C ARG A 25 12.93 -5.18 -3.66
N GLN A 26 13.81 -6.15 -3.45
CA GLN A 26 14.40 -6.49 -2.15
C GLN A 26 15.86 -6.06 -2.04
N THR A 27 16.43 -5.44 -3.08
CA THR A 27 17.79 -4.88 -3.05
C THR A 27 17.85 -3.62 -2.19
N GLY A 28 19.04 -3.07 -2.01
CA GLY A 28 19.25 -1.86 -1.25
C GLY A 28 18.69 -0.62 -1.91
N GLU A 29 18.96 0.49 -1.30
CA GLU A 29 18.53 1.78 -1.79
C GLU A 29 19.24 2.10 -3.13
N ALA A 30 18.44 2.31 -4.16
CA ALA A 30 18.91 2.80 -5.47
C ALA A 30 18.85 4.33 -5.58
N ILE A 31 18.61 5.02 -4.47
CA ILE A 31 18.70 6.47 -4.32
C ILE A 31 19.55 6.78 -3.08
N ALA A 32 20.44 7.74 -3.18
CA ALA A 32 21.28 8.19 -2.08
C ALA A 32 21.51 9.69 -2.14
N VAL A 33 21.39 10.34 -0.98
CA VAL A 33 21.70 11.75 -0.78
C VAL A 33 23.07 11.85 -0.14
N ASP A 34 23.91 12.80 -0.60
CA ASP A 34 25.20 13.08 0.01
C ASP A 34 24.98 13.70 1.40
N PRO A 35 25.46 13.06 2.48
CA PRO A 35 25.27 13.57 3.83
C PRO A 35 25.97 14.92 4.08
N ASP A 36 27.01 15.24 3.30
CA ASP A 36 27.78 16.48 3.42
C ASP A 36 27.23 17.61 2.54
N ASN A 37 26.49 17.26 1.47
CA ASN A 37 25.86 18.21 0.57
C ASN A 37 24.50 17.66 0.05
N PRO A 38 23.38 17.99 0.69
CA PRO A 38 22.08 17.42 0.35
C PRO A 38 21.54 17.82 -1.03
N ASN A 39 22.20 18.73 -1.75
CA ASN A 39 21.88 19.04 -3.13
C ASN A 39 22.37 17.94 -4.09
N ILE A 40 23.31 17.09 -3.65
CA ILE A 40 23.82 15.99 -4.47
C ILE A 40 23.01 14.74 -4.15
N ILE A 41 22.33 14.24 -5.16
CA ILE A 41 21.51 13.03 -5.07
C ILE A 41 21.85 12.12 -6.24
N TYR A 42 22.10 10.85 -5.97
CA TYR A 42 22.25 9.81 -6.99
C TYR A 42 21.00 8.94 -7.01
N CYS A 43 20.54 8.58 -8.20
CA CYS A 43 19.45 7.62 -8.41
C CYS A 43 19.88 6.59 -9.45
N GLY A 44 19.65 5.32 -9.15
CA GLY A 44 19.99 4.19 -10.00
C GLY A 44 18.79 3.38 -10.40
N GLY A 45 18.91 2.62 -11.48
CA GLY A 45 17.85 1.73 -11.96
C GLY A 45 18.34 0.77 -13.02
N ASP A 46 17.43 0.42 -13.92
CA ASP A 46 17.65 -0.56 -14.98
C ASP A 46 18.36 0.10 -16.18
N ALA A 47 19.45 -0.50 -16.66
CA ALA A 47 20.16 -0.03 -17.85
C ALA A 47 19.38 -0.23 -19.16
N THR A 48 18.20 -0.86 -19.14
CA THR A 48 17.44 -1.18 -20.34
C THR A 48 16.57 -0.04 -20.85
N ALA A 49 16.27 0.95 -20.03
CA ALA A 49 15.21 1.91 -20.33
C ALA A 49 15.71 3.30 -20.75
N GLY A 50 16.95 3.63 -20.52
CA GLY A 50 17.47 4.97 -20.78
C GLY A 50 18.91 4.98 -21.26
N ASP A 51 19.46 6.16 -21.43
CA ASP A 51 20.83 6.38 -21.85
C ASP A 51 21.84 6.12 -20.72
N SER A 52 21.37 5.99 -19.47
CA SER A 52 22.18 5.70 -18.30
C SER A 52 21.36 4.99 -17.21
N ALA A 53 21.96 4.00 -16.56
CA ALA A 53 21.40 3.34 -15.38
C ALA A 53 21.63 4.14 -14.09
N LEU A 54 22.45 5.18 -14.13
CA LEU A 54 22.78 6.03 -12.98
C LEU A 54 22.64 7.50 -13.39
N ILE A 55 21.83 8.23 -12.64
CA ILE A 55 21.64 9.67 -12.80
C ILE A 55 21.99 10.41 -11.51
N MET A 56 22.32 11.69 -11.62
CA MET A 56 22.68 12.55 -10.50
C MET A 56 21.97 13.89 -10.60
N SER A 57 21.57 14.42 -9.46
CA SER A 57 21.17 15.81 -9.28
C SER A 57 22.26 16.55 -8.49
N GLU A 58 22.46 17.85 -8.78
CA GLU A 58 23.35 18.76 -8.07
C GLU A 58 22.58 19.92 -7.41
N ASP A 59 21.27 19.93 -7.52
CA ASP A 59 20.37 21.00 -7.08
C ASP A 59 19.23 20.52 -6.15
N GLY A 60 19.42 19.36 -5.50
CA GLY A 60 18.47 18.81 -4.53
C GLY A 60 17.29 18.09 -5.17
N GLY A 61 17.45 17.65 -6.43
CA GLY A 61 16.44 16.89 -7.15
C GLY A 61 15.63 17.68 -8.16
N ASP A 62 15.88 19.01 -8.28
CA ASP A 62 15.16 19.85 -9.25
C ASP A 62 15.50 19.47 -10.70
N THR A 63 16.78 19.18 -10.97
CA THR A 63 17.22 18.69 -12.27
C THR A 63 18.12 17.46 -12.16
N TRP A 64 18.07 16.60 -13.18
CA TRP A 64 18.83 15.36 -13.24
C TRP A 64 19.62 15.22 -14.53
N SER A 65 20.80 14.64 -14.41
CA SER A 65 21.68 14.35 -15.54
C SER A 65 22.26 12.95 -15.49
N PRO A 66 22.46 12.26 -16.62
CA PRO A 66 23.15 10.98 -16.64
C PRO A 66 24.57 11.09 -16.09
N VAL A 67 24.94 10.14 -15.26
CA VAL A 67 26.33 9.97 -14.84
C VAL A 67 27.07 9.25 -15.96
N MET A 68 27.99 9.93 -16.60
CA MET A 68 28.79 9.36 -17.70
C MET A 68 29.73 8.28 -17.14
N GLY A 69 30.20 7.35 -18.00
CA GLY A 69 31.09 6.28 -17.56
C GLY A 69 30.42 5.08 -16.92
N TYR A 70 29.10 4.96 -17.03
CA TYR A 70 28.38 3.79 -16.52
C TYR A 70 28.83 2.46 -17.17
N ASP A 71 29.41 2.49 -18.35
CA ASP A 71 30.05 1.36 -19.02
C ASP A 71 31.18 0.76 -18.18
N LYS A 72 31.88 1.60 -17.37
CA LYS A 72 32.87 1.15 -16.40
C LYS A 72 32.29 0.31 -15.28
N LEU A 73 31.00 0.46 -14.99
CA LEU A 73 30.25 -0.36 -14.03
C LEU A 73 29.99 -1.78 -14.56
N GLY A 74 30.47 -2.12 -15.76
CA GLY A 74 30.23 -3.41 -16.39
C GLY A 74 28.81 -3.59 -16.93
N LEU A 75 27.99 -2.55 -16.85
CA LEU A 75 26.65 -2.52 -17.43
C LEU A 75 26.75 -2.48 -18.97
N PHE A 76 25.81 -3.12 -19.64
CA PHE A 76 25.71 -3.09 -21.09
C PHE A 76 24.31 -2.67 -21.50
N GLU A 77 24.23 -1.99 -22.61
CA GLU A 77 22.95 -1.59 -23.18
C GLU A 77 22.13 -2.83 -23.55
N TYR A 78 20.98 -2.98 -22.93
CA TYR A 78 20.06 -4.06 -23.25
C TYR A 78 19.17 -3.63 -24.41
N SER A 79 19.21 -4.37 -25.50
CA SER A 79 18.47 -4.03 -26.73
C SER A 79 16.95 -4.26 -26.64
N ILE A 80 16.46 -4.82 -25.53
CA ILE A 80 15.04 -5.12 -25.35
C ILE A 80 14.39 -4.02 -24.52
N LYS A 81 13.73 -3.08 -25.17
CA LYS A 81 12.77 -2.19 -24.50
C LYS A 81 11.54 -3.00 -24.15
N TRP A 82 11.24 -3.11 -22.86
CA TRP A 82 9.99 -3.71 -22.38
C TRP A 82 8.88 -2.68 -22.52
N PRO A 83 7.92 -2.82 -23.45
CA PRO A 83 6.93 -1.77 -23.66
C PRO A 83 5.89 -1.65 -22.55
N THR A 84 5.71 -2.69 -21.72
CA THR A 84 4.74 -2.68 -20.60
C THR A 84 5.12 -3.70 -19.53
N TRP A 85 4.68 -3.48 -18.26
CA TRP A 85 4.75 -4.42 -17.16
C TRP A 85 4.20 -5.82 -17.51
N THR A 86 3.12 -5.87 -18.28
CA THR A 86 2.46 -7.11 -18.70
C THR A 86 3.35 -7.95 -19.61
N GLU A 87 4.14 -7.34 -20.47
CA GLU A 87 5.10 -8.04 -21.34
C GLU A 87 6.30 -8.55 -20.54
N HIS A 88 6.69 -7.83 -19.52
CA HIS A 88 7.71 -8.25 -18.56
C HIS A 88 7.29 -9.50 -17.77
N MET A 89 6.05 -9.55 -17.29
CA MET A 89 5.50 -10.68 -16.53
C MET A 89 5.11 -11.88 -17.40
N ALA A 90 4.82 -11.67 -18.69
CA ALA A 90 4.40 -12.76 -19.59
C ALA A 90 5.56 -13.67 -20.03
N ARG A 91 6.79 -13.23 -19.92
CA ARG A 91 7.96 -14.09 -20.13
C ARG A 91 8.24 -14.83 -18.83
N SER A 92 7.99 -16.14 -18.85
CA SER A 92 8.18 -16.98 -17.68
C SER A 92 9.59 -16.87 -17.12
N VAL A 93 9.70 -16.87 -15.80
CA VAL A 93 10.92 -16.88 -14.98
C VAL A 93 11.89 -18.04 -15.28
N ALA A 94 11.61 -18.86 -16.31
CA ALA A 94 12.39 -20.02 -16.68
C ALA A 94 13.65 -19.72 -17.50
N ASP A 95 13.79 -18.49 -17.97
CA ASP A 95 14.94 -18.15 -18.78
C ASP A 95 16.00 -17.46 -17.91
N ASP A 96 17.17 -18.11 -17.79
CA ASP A 96 18.37 -17.63 -17.10
C ASP A 96 18.80 -16.19 -17.51
N GLU A 97 18.26 -15.65 -18.60
CA GLU A 97 18.47 -14.27 -19.05
C GLU A 97 17.96 -13.24 -18.05
N TYR A 98 16.92 -13.54 -17.25
CA TYR A 98 16.42 -12.61 -16.23
C TYR A 98 17.32 -12.47 -15.00
N LEU A 99 18.16 -13.44 -14.75
CA LEU A 99 19.18 -13.34 -13.71
C LEU A 99 20.30 -12.35 -14.09
N ASN A 100 20.31 -11.88 -15.32
CA ASN A 100 21.32 -11.00 -15.93
C ASN A 100 20.76 -9.61 -16.30
N VAL A 101 19.67 -9.15 -15.68
CA VAL A 101 19.25 -7.76 -15.86
C VAL A 101 20.34 -6.85 -15.30
N ASN A 102 20.83 -5.95 -16.15
CA ASN A 102 21.89 -5.03 -15.77
C ASN A 102 21.27 -3.77 -15.19
N GLY A 103 21.53 -3.51 -13.94
CA GLY A 103 21.03 -2.34 -13.28
C GLY A 103 21.79 -2.03 -12.01
N ILE A 104 21.44 -0.94 -11.39
CA ILE A 104 21.95 -0.51 -10.09
C ILE A 104 21.16 -1.23 -9.01
N ALA A 105 21.83 -1.94 -8.13
CA ALA A 105 21.23 -2.67 -7.02
C ALA A 105 21.23 -1.88 -5.72
N THR A 106 22.27 -1.08 -5.48
CA THR A 106 22.40 -0.28 -4.26
C THR A 106 23.37 0.88 -4.46
N ILE A 107 23.12 2.00 -3.81
CA ILE A 107 23.99 3.18 -3.79
C ILE A 107 24.21 3.61 -2.34
N LYS A 108 25.47 3.96 -2.01
CA LYS A 108 25.81 4.54 -0.71
C LYS A 108 26.77 5.70 -0.91
N ILE A 109 26.53 6.81 -0.22
CA ILE A 109 27.42 7.97 -0.22
C ILE A 109 27.94 8.16 1.20
N THR A 110 29.24 8.30 1.35
CA THR A 110 29.91 8.60 2.62
C THR A 110 31.33 9.08 2.36
N ASP A 111 31.84 10.00 3.20
CA ASP A 111 33.21 10.54 3.16
C ASP A 111 33.60 11.03 1.75
N GLY A 112 32.71 11.74 1.04
CA GLY A 112 32.93 12.26 -0.31
C GLY A 112 33.10 11.19 -1.41
N LYS A 113 32.71 9.95 -1.14
CA LYS A 113 32.70 8.83 -2.08
C LYS A 113 31.32 8.32 -2.34
N VAL A 114 31.07 7.91 -3.59
CA VAL A 114 29.86 7.19 -3.97
C VAL A 114 30.22 5.73 -4.27
N TYR A 115 29.53 4.82 -3.62
CA TYR A 115 29.66 3.37 -3.78
C TYR A 115 28.43 2.87 -4.54
N VAL A 116 28.64 2.17 -5.64
CA VAL A 116 27.57 1.71 -6.53
C VAL A 116 27.69 0.20 -6.72
N GLY A 117 26.67 -0.51 -6.25
CA GLY A 117 26.50 -1.93 -6.48
C GLY A 117 25.62 -2.19 -7.69
N THR A 118 26.02 -3.14 -8.54
CA THR A 118 25.30 -3.51 -9.76
C THR A 118 24.87 -4.97 -9.74
N SER A 119 23.87 -5.31 -10.55
CA SER A 119 23.39 -6.69 -10.73
C SER A 119 24.25 -7.53 -11.67
N VAL A 120 25.40 -7.04 -12.08
CA VAL A 120 26.32 -7.72 -13.00
C VAL A 120 26.95 -8.95 -12.33
N LYS A 121 27.06 -10.04 -13.07
CA LYS A 121 27.76 -11.27 -12.66
C LYS A 121 28.95 -11.57 -13.57
N GLY A 122 29.93 -12.32 -13.03
CA GLY A 122 31.17 -12.70 -13.75
C GLY A 122 32.19 -11.58 -13.91
N LYS A 123 31.91 -10.41 -13.31
CA LYS A 123 32.81 -9.23 -13.31
C LYS A 123 32.69 -8.53 -11.96
N ALA A 124 33.58 -7.53 -11.72
CA ALA A 124 33.41 -6.62 -10.60
C ALA A 124 32.02 -5.96 -10.67
N ASN A 125 31.30 -5.92 -9.54
CA ASN A 125 29.94 -5.44 -9.45
C ASN A 125 29.71 -4.50 -8.26
N LEU A 126 30.77 -4.11 -7.58
CA LEU A 126 30.76 -3.03 -6.59
C LEU A 126 31.89 -2.07 -6.91
N HIS A 127 31.51 -0.82 -7.16
CA HIS A 127 32.43 0.21 -7.64
C HIS A 127 32.40 1.44 -6.71
N VAL A 128 33.47 2.23 -6.76
CA VAL A 128 33.60 3.47 -6.00
C VAL A 128 34.15 4.57 -6.88
N ALA A 129 33.66 5.80 -6.69
CA ALA A 129 34.17 7.03 -7.29
C ALA A 129 34.14 8.16 -6.25
N ASP A 130 34.85 9.26 -6.53
CA ASP A 130 34.58 10.52 -5.82
C ASP A 130 33.19 11.06 -6.20
N VAL A 131 32.51 11.68 -5.25
CA VAL A 131 31.20 12.32 -5.53
C VAL A 131 31.39 13.36 -6.65
N GLY A 132 30.51 13.33 -7.64
CA GLY A 132 30.59 14.17 -8.85
C GLY A 132 31.56 13.68 -9.92
N SER A 133 32.25 12.57 -9.69
CA SER A 133 33.18 11.97 -10.68
C SER A 133 32.50 10.86 -11.49
N ASP A 134 32.94 10.67 -12.73
CA ASP A 134 32.60 9.57 -13.62
C ASP A 134 33.65 8.45 -13.64
N ASP A 135 34.70 8.55 -12.81
CA ASP A 135 35.83 7.60 -12.78
C ASP A 135 35.58 6.48 -11.75
N PHE A 136 34.62 5.63 -12.03
CA PHE A 136 34.29 4.47 -11.20
C PHE A 136 35.38 3.39 -11.32
N GLN A 137 35.85 2.92 -10.16
CA GLN A 137 36.82 1.83 -10.04
C GLN A 137 36.21 0.67 -9.24
N PRO A 138 36.55 -0.59 -9.52
CA PRO A 138 36.21 -1.71 -8.64
C PRO A 138 36.64 -1.45 -7.20
N LEU A 139 35.77 -1.72 -6.22
CA LEU A 139 36.07 -1.49 -4.81
C LEU A 139 37.16 -2.45 -4.32
N SER A 140 37.11 -3.72 -4.70
CA SER A 140 38.10 -4.75 -4.37
C SER A 140 38.00 -5.93 -5.36
N GLU A 141 39.14 -6.54 -5.70
CA GLU A 141 39.19 -7.75 -6.52
C GLU A 141 38.79 -9.02 -5.74
N ASP A 142 38.79 -8.95 -4.40
CA ASP A 142 38.47 -10.07 -3.52
C ASP A 142 36.96 -10.23 -3.27
N LEU A 143 36.13 -9.30 -3.74
CA LEU A 143 34.67 -9.37 -3.62
C LEU A 143 34.08 -10.40 -4.61
N PRO A 144 32.95 -11.05 -4.26
CA PRO A 144 32.30 -12.02 -5.13
C PRO A 144 31.87 -11.42 -6.47
N THR A 145 32.07 -12.16 -7.56
CA THR A 145 31.61 -11.80 -8.90
C THR A 145 30.46 -12.68 -9.39
N GLU A 146 30.24 -13.85 -8.79
CA GLU A 146 29.13 -14.76 -9.13
C GLU A 146 27.84 -14.45 -8.39
N GLN A 147 27.89 -13.58 -7.39
CA GLN A 147 26.76 -12.98 -6.66
C GLN A 147 26.78 -11.47 -6.89
N MET A 148 25.69 -10.82 -6.59
CA MET A 148 25.59 -9.35 -6.68
C MET A 148 25.45 -8.72 -5.30
N PRO A 149 25.98 -7.50 -5.09
CA PRO A 149 25.70 -6.75 -3.88
C PRO A 149 24.20 -6.44 -3.77
N SER A 150 23.65 -6.65 -2.58
CA SER A 150 22.23 -6.37 -2.29
C SER A 150 22.07 -5.03 -1.59
N ARG A 151 22.85 -4.80 -0.54
CA ARG A 151 22.75 -3.60 0.29
C ARG A 151 24.11 -3.20 0.87
N ILE A 152 24.30 -1.88 1.04
CA ILE A 152 25.48 -1.30 1.69
C ILE A 152 24.98 -0.44 2.86
N ASN A 153 25.42 -0.80 4.07
CA ASN A 153 25.22 0.00 5.28
C ASN A 153 26.58 0.43 5.84
N LEU A 154 26.56 1.27 6.88
CA LEU A 154 27.75 1.69 7.60
C LEU A 154 27.72 1.15 9.03
N ASP A 155 28.88 0.78 9.57
CA ASP A 155 29.02 0.61 11.00
C ASP A 155 29.40 1.94 11.69
N ALA A 156 29.46 1.95 13.01
CA ALA A 156 29.79 3.14 13.81
C ALA A 156 31.20 3.72 13.52
N ASP A 157 32.11 2.94 12.99
CA ASP A 157 33.48 3.36 12.63
C ASP A 157 33.60 3.83 11.17
N GLY A 158 32.50 3.80 10.40
CA GLY A 158 32.44 4.17 8.99
C GLY A 158 32.91 3.06 8.03
N ASN A 159 32.95 1.80 8.47
CA ASN A 159 33.20 0.69 7.56
C ASN A 159 31.91 0.31 6.81
N LEU A 160 32.05 -0.14 5.58
CA LEU A 160 30.93 -0.64 4.78
C LEU A 160 30.54 -2.05 5.23
N LEU A 161 29.27 -2.25 5.49
CA LEU A 161 28.64 -3.55 5.70
C LEU A 161 27.91 -3.92 4.41
N ILE A 162 28.42 -4.91 3.68
CA ILE A 162 28.00 -5.24 2.32
C ILE A 162 27.36 -6.62 2.32
N THR A 163 26.13 -6.74 1.86
CA THR A 163 25.47 -8.03 1.68
C THR A 163 25.45 -8.44 0.21
N TYR A 164 25.53 -9.73 -0.04
CA TYR A 164 25.51 -10.35 -1.36
C TYR A 164 24.39 -11.38 -1.46
N VAL A 165 23.76 -11.41 -2.64
CA VAL A 165 22.67 -12.33 -3.01
C VAL A 165 22.93 -12.96 -4.36
N ASN A 166 22.22 -14.05 -4.68
CA ASN A 166 22.44 -14.77 -5.92
C ASN A 166 22.01 -14.03 -7.19
N GLY A 167 21.11 -13.07 -7.07
CA GLY A 167 20.56 -12.26 -8.17
C GLY A 167 19.40 -11.40 -7.73
N LEU A 168 18.79 -10.70 -8.66
CA LEU A 168 17.67 -9.79 -8.39
C LEU A 168 16.42 -10.50 -7.83
N MET A 169 16.25 -11.77 -8.16
CA MET A 169 15.30 -12.65 -7.48
C MET A 169 16.10 -13.53 -6.52
N PHE A 170 16.07 -13.24 -5.25
CA PHE A 170 16.90 -13.82 -4.19
C PHE A 170 16.68 -15.30 -3.92
N ASP A 171 16.06 -16.03 -4.83
CA ASP A 171 15.58 -17.37 -4.56
C ASP A 171 16.73 -18.36 -4.31
N ARG A 172 16.93 -18.69 -3.03
CA ARG A 172 17.73 -19.84 -2.51
C ARG A 172 19.18 -19.96 -2.97
N GLY A 173 19.77 -18.87 -3.48
CA GLY A 173 21.13 -18.89 -3.95
C GLY A 173 22.17 -18.68 -2.85
N THR A 174 23.42 -18.76 -3.24
CA THR A 174 24.57 -18.46 -2.39
C THR A 174 24.70 -16.96 -2.21
N GLY A 175 24.99 -16.52 -0.99
CA GLY A 175 25.28 -15.12 -0.66
C GLY A 175 26.27 -15.01 0.50
N TYR A 176 26.60 -13.78 0.85
CA TYR A 176 27.65 -13.46 1.81
C TYR A 176 27.35 -12.14 2.51
N ALA A 177 28.08 -11.89 3.62
CA ALA A 177 28.18 -10.60 4.26
C ALA A 177 29.64 -10.23 4.46
N TYR A 178 30.01 -9.02 4.06
CA TYR A 178 31.37 -8.50 4.16
C TYR A 178 31.40 -7.19 4.93
N LYS A 179 32.53 -6.95 5.61
CA LYS A 179 32.90 -5.67 6.19
C LYS A 179 34.14 -5.16 5.45
N TYR A 180 34.04 -3.96 4.90
CA TYR A 180 35.15 -3.29 4.20
C TYR A 180 35.49 -1.97 4.88
N SER A 181 36.78 -1.76 5.17
CA SER A 181 37.28 -0.50 5.73
C SER A 181 37.79 0.42 4.63
N PRO A 182 37.09 1.53 4.31
CA PRO A 182 37.61 2.51 3.34
C PRO A 182 38.96 3.13 3.74
N LYS A 183 39.20 3.18 5.05
CA LYS A 183 40.44 3.79 5.62
C LYS A 183 41.68 2.93 5.42
N THR A 184 41.55 1.61 5.46
CA THR A 184 42.69 0.65 5.40
C THR A 184 42.68 -0.20 4.14
N GLY A 185 41.56 -0.29 3.44
CA GLY A 185 41.33 -1.22 2.33
C GLY A 185 41.12 -2.67 2.77
N GLU A 186 40.96 -2.91 4.08
CA GLU A 186 40.76 -4.24 4.63
C GLU A 186 39.36 -4.75 4.31
N LEU A 187 39.27 -5.94 3.72
CA LEU A 187 38.05 -6.68 3.46
C LEU A 187 37.98 -7.90 4.38
N LYS A 188 36.89 -8.02 5.12
CA LYS A 188 36.63 -9.12 6.04
C LYS A 188 35.31 -9.81 5.72
N ASP A 189 35.33 -11.13 5.62
CA ASP A 189 34.13 -11.95 5.51
C ASP A 189 33.50 -12.12 6.90
N ILE A 190 32.35 -11.46 7.12
CA ILE A 190 31.56 -11.50 8.34
C ILE A 190 30.27 -12.33 8.20
N THR A 191 30.19 -13.18 7.18
CA THR A 191 29.01 -14.03 6.92
C THR A 191 28.65 -14.82 8.18
N PRO A 192 27.38 -14.78 8.66
CA PRO A 192 26.92 -15.55 9.82
C PRO A 192 27.21 -17.04 9.70
N THR A 193 27.46 -17.68 10.84
CA THR A 193 27.71 -19.12 10.92
C THR A 193 26.45 -19.88 11.22
N GLU A 194 26.34 -21.10 10.71
CA GLU A 194 25.22 -21.99 10.98
C GLU A 194 25.33 -22.58 12.39
N GLY A 195 24.26 -22.45 13.18
CA GLY A 195 24.09 -23.23 14.42
C GLY A 195 24.31 -22.51 15.73
N ILE A 196 23.74 -23.13 16.78
CA ILE A 196 23.67 -22.64 18.17
C ILE A 196 24.92 -23.09 18.90
N SER A 197 26.04 -23.05 18.71
CA SER A 197 27.11 -23.26 19.69
C SER A 197 28.42 -23.99 19.29
N SER A 198 28.49 -24.65 18.21
CA SER A 198 29.77 -25.31 17.84
C SER A 198 30.03 -25.47 16.33
N ASN A 199 29.10 -24.99 15.53
CA ASN A 199 29.24 -25.12 14.09
C ASN A 199 29.90 -23.86 13.52
N THR A 200 31.12 -23.99 13.06
CA THR A 200 31.91 -22.90 12.46
C THR A 200 31.64 -22.75 10.97
N LYS A 201 30.72 -23.52 10.42
CA LYS A 201 30.36 -23.46 9.00
C LYS A 201 29.58 -22.18 8.71
N LYS A 202 30.06 -21.37 7.79
CA LYS A 202 29.37 -20.19 7.30
C LYS A 202 28.08 -20.57 6.60
N LEU A 203 27.03 -19.81 6.87
CA LEU A 203 25.73 -19.95 6.23
C LEU A 203 25.76 -19.11 4.94
N ASN A 204 26.20 -19.70 3.87
CA ASN A 204 26.31 -19.05 2.56
C ASN A 204 24.95 -19.02 1.85
N VAL A 205 24.11 -18.07 2.24
CA VAL A 205 22.78 -17.80 1.68
C VAL A 205 22.62 -16.32 1.38
N GLY A 206 21.57 -15.92 0.67
CA GLY A 206 21.31 -14.49 0.42
C GLY A 206 21.02 -13.73 1.71
N TYR A 207 21.62 -12.56 1.88
CA TYR A 207 21.37 -11.65 2.99
C TYR A 207 20.71 -10.38 2.49
N GLY A 208 19.55 -10.01 3.10
CA GLY A 208 18.87 -8.77 2.80
C GLY A 208 19.62 -7.56 3.32
N ALA A 209 20.08 -7.62 4.57
CA ALA A 209 20.88 -6.56 5.17
C ALA A 209 21.74 -7.05 6.34
N VAL A 210 22.85 -6.34 6.59
CA VAL A 210 23.55 -6.26 7.87
C VAL A 210 23.55 -4.79 8.29
N THR A 211 23.16 -4.48 9.53
CA THR A 211 23.17 -3.12 10.07
C THR A 211 23.88 -3.10 11.42
N SER A 212 24.39 -1.92 11.81
CA SER A 212 25.15 -1.69 13.03
C SER A 212 24.38 -0.77 13.99
N ASP A 213 24.62 -0.93 15.28
CA ASP A 213 24.38 0.13 16.24
C ASP A 213 25.15 1.38 15.82
N LYS A 214 24.51 2.53 15.89
CA LYS A 214 25.08 3.83 15.50
C LYS A 214 26.33 4.20 16.30
N ASN A 215 26.42 3.73 17.56
CA ASN A 215 27.46 4.10 18.52
C ASN A 215 28.42 2.96 18.84
N ASP A 216 28.19 1.74 18.36
CA ASP A 216 29.00 0.56 18.65
C ASP A 216 29.15 -0.34 17.42
N ALA A 217 30.29 -0.24 16.74
CA ALA A 217 30.63 -1.04 15.57
C ALA A 217 30.71 -2.56 15.81
N ASN A 218 30.69 -2.99 17.09
CA ASN A 218 30.69 -4.41 17.45
C ASN A 218 29.26 -4.99 17.45
N LYS A 219 28.26 -4.16 17.64
CA LYS A 219 26.85 -4.57 17.69
C LYS A 219 26.24 -4.55 16.29
N LEU A 220 26.02 -5.74 15.73
CA LEU A 220 25.44 -5.91 14.40
C LEU A 220 24.22 -6.79 14.45
N VAL A 221 23.25 -6.54 13.56
CA VAL A 221 22.16 -7.46 13.27
C VAL A 221 22.12 -7.76 11.77
N ALA A 222 21.69 -8.97 11.42
CA ALA A 222 21.59 -9.42 10.03
C ALA A 222 20.29 -10.18 9.78
N THR A 223 19.76 -10.08 8.58
CA THR A 223 18.65 -10.92 8.10
C THR A 223 19.04 -11.64 6.82
N THR A 224 18.63 -12.90 6.70
CA THR A 224 18.65 -13.57 5.40
C THR A 224 17.53 -13.03 4.51
N CYS A 225 17.53 -13.39 3.23
CA CYS A 225 16.45 -13.08 2.32
C CYS A 225 16.07 -14.30 1.50
N ALA A 226 14.76 -14.58 1.45
CA ALA A 226 14.16 -15.72 0.76
C ALA A 226 14.65 -17.11 1.28
N GLN A 227 14.96 -17.20 2.56
CA GLN A 227 15.22 -18.45 3.23
C GLN A 227 13.94 -18.99 3.87
N TRP A 228 13.51 -20.14 3.43
CA TRP A 228 12.32 -20.80 3.94
C TRP A 228 12.72 -21.70 5.12
N TYR A 229 12.92 -21.10 6.30
CA TYR A 229 13.28 -21.76 7.53
C TYR A 229 12.12 -21.69 8.53
N SER A 230 11.94 -22.72 9.35
CA SER A 230 10.80 -22.77 10.28
C SER A 230 10.84 -21.68 11.32
N GLN A 231 9.72 -20.98 11.50
CA GLN A 231 9.51 -19.92 12.48
C GLN A 231 8.40 -20.32 13.45
N SER A 232 8.49 -19.85 14.71
CA SER A 232 7.60 -20.28 15.78
C SER A 232 6.78 -19.13 16.37
N TRP A 233 5.46 -19.27 16.32
CA TRP A 233 4.50 -18.36 16.93
C TRP A 233 4.05 -18.79 18.32
N THR A 234 3.77 -20.08 18.51
CA THR A 234 3.25 -20.65 19.75
C THR A 234 3.81 -22.04 19.98
N GLU A 235 3.83 -22.49 21.24
CA GLU A 235 4.33 -23.82 21.60
C GLU A 235 3.56 -24.94 20.91
N ASP A 236 2.26 -24.72 20.65
CA ASP A 236 1.38 -25.68 19.97
C ASP A 236 1.35 -25.55 18.44
N ALA A 237 2.15 -24.63 17.86
CA ALA A 237 2.17 -24.43 16.42
C ALA A 237 2.49 -25.70 15.64
N TRP A 238 3.38 -26.51 16.17
CA TRP A 238 3.74 -27.80 15.60
C TRP A 238 2.58 -28.79 15.61
N ASP A 239 1.87 -28.91 16.73
CA ASP A 239 0.73 -29.84 16.86
C ASP A 239 -0.45 -29.43 15.99
N ARG A 240 -0.56 -28.13 15.69
CA ARG A 240 -1.60 -27.59 14.82
C ARG A 240 -1.22 -27.58 13.34
N ASP A 241 -0.03 -28.06 12.97
CA ASP A 241 0.53 -27.92 11.62
C ASP A 241 0.56 -26.45 11.15
N ALA A 242 0.89 -25.54 12.07
CA ALA A 242 0.86 -24.10 11.90
C ALA A 242 2.28 -23.49 11.95
N ILE A 243 3.26 -24.18 11.35
CA ILE A 243 4.64 -23.70 11.26
C ILE A 243 4.76 -22.75 10.09
N ALA A 244 5.15 -21.51 10.40
CA ALA A 244 5.52 -20.54 9.39
C ALA A 244 6.94 -20.82 8.85
N TRP A 245 7.17 -20.52 7.58
CA TRP A 245 8.46 -20.68 6.92
C TRP A 245 8.93 -19.32 6.41
N GLY A 246 10.09 -18.85 6.90
CA GLY A 246 10.57 -17.51 6.59
C GLY A 246 12.07 -17.34 6.77
N ASP A 247 12.49 -16.09 6.91
CA ASP A 247 13.89 -15.72 7.02
C ASP A 247 14.48 -15.93 8.42
N ARG A 248 15.79 -15.87 8.53
CA ARG A 248 16.57 -16.06 9.75
C ARG A 248 17.18 -14.74 10.17
N PHE A 249 17.28 -14.50 11.47
CA PHE A 249 17.84 -13.28 12.05
C PHE A 249 19.03 -13.61 12.95
N PHE A 250 20.07 -12.80 12.85
CA PHE A 250 21.33 -12.99 13.57
C PHE A 250 21.75 -11.69 14.24
N LYS A 251 22.45 -11.83 15.36
CA LYS A 251 23.13 -10.73 16.04
C LYS A 251 24.59 -11.06 16.33
N SER A 252 25.42 -10.05 16.37
CA SER A 252 26.84 -10.10 16.76
C SER A 252 27.12 -8.99 17.75
N GLU A 253 27.99 -9.25 18.72
CA GLU A 253 28.50 -8.29 19.72
C GLU A 253 30.02 -8.09 19.61
N ASP A 254 30.65 -8.60 18.53
CA ASP A 254 32.09 -8.55 18.29
C ASP A 254 32.44 -8.11 16.86
N GLY A 255 31.54 -7.33 16.22
CA GLY A 255 31.79 -6.77 14.89
C GLY A 255 31.71 -7.79 13.75
N GLY A 256 30.99 -8.90 13.96
CA GLY A 256 30.77 -9.93 12.98
C GLY A 256 31.80 -11.09 13.02
N GLU A 257 32.65 -11.17 14.07
CA GLU A 257 33.54 -12.32 14.28
C GLU A 257 32.73 -13.57 14.60
N THR A 258 31.74 -13.41 15.50
CA THR A 258 30.81 -14.47 15.86
C THR A 258 29.36 -13.98 15.78
N TRP A 259 28.46 -14.90 15.51
CA TRP A 259 27.04 -14.62 15.34
C TRP A 259 26.19 -15.55 16.17
N THR A 260 25.14 -14.99 16.78
CA THR A 260 24.09 -15.75 17.46
C THR A 260 22.81 -15.64 16.62
N GLU A 261 22.22 -16.76 16.27
CA GLU A 261 20.91 -16.79 15.64
C GLU A 261 19.82 -16.40 16.62
N MET A 262 19.08 -15.34 16.33
CA MET A 262 17.99 -14.83 17.17
C MET A 262 16.71 -15.65 17.00
N THR A 263 16.56 -16.29 15.85
CA THR A 263 15.39 -17.08 15.47
C THR A 263 15.80 -18.53 15.21
N PRO A 264 16.29 -19.24 16.23
CA PRO A 264 16.71 -20.62 16.06
C PRO A 264 15.49 -21.42 15.59
N GLY A 265 15.56 -21.89 14.38
CA GLY A 265 14.47 -22.61 13.72
C GLY A 265 14.03 -23.80 14.53
N ASN A 266 12.77 -24.10 14.38
CA ASN A 266 12.20 -25.29 14.97
C ASN A 266 12.93 -26.53 14.46
N ARG A 267 13.72 -27.15 15.33
CA ARG A 267 14.43 -28.38 15.03
C ARG A 267 13.55 -29.62 14.98
N ALA A 268 12.23 -29.47 15.01
CA ALA A 268 11.34 -30.61 15.03
C ALA A 268 11.52 -31.51 13.78
N SER A 269 11.89 -30.97 12.63
CA SER A 269 12.31 -31.77 11.45
C SER A 269 13.56 -32.64 11.70
N TRP A 270 14.31 -32.38 12.79
CA TRP A 270 15.51 -33.08 13.21
C TRP A 270 15.36 -33.71 14.60
N GLY A 271 14.14 -33.70 15.19
CA GLY A 271 13.83 -34.39 16.45
C GLY A 271 14.26 -33.63 17.72
N GLY A 272 14.48 -32.32 17.66
CA GLY A 272 14.79 -31.48 18.82
C GLY A 272 13.58 -30.73 19.38
N PRO A 273 13.62 -30.24 20.63
CA PRO A 273 12.54 -29.46 21.22
C PRO A 273 12.40 -28.09 20.54
N LEU A 274 11.18 -27.55 20.51
CA LEU A 274 10.90 -26.14 20.24
C LEU A 274 11.71 -25.26 21.19
N ILE A 275 12.46 -24.28 20.70
CA ILE A 275 13.39 -23.53 21.52
C ILE A 275 12.75 -22.30 22.14
N ALA A 276 11.88 -21.60 21.44
CA ALA A 276 11.09 -20.49 22.01
C ALA A 276 10.00 -20.02 21.03
N ASN A 277 8.98 -19.41 21.56
CA ASN A 277 8.01 -18.62 20.81
C ASN A 277 8.55 -17.18 20.74
N TYR A 278 9.12 -16.81 19.62
CA TYR A 278 9.70 -15.49 19.44
C TYR A 278 8.83 -14.56 18.59
N LEU A 279 7.82 -15.09 17.90
CA LEU A 279 6.91 -14.28 17.10
C LEU A 279 5.65 -13.91 17.88
N GLN A 280 5.26 -12.65 17.80
CA GLN A 280 4.04 -12.12 18.42
C GLN A 280 3.22 -11.32 17.40
N ASP A 281 1.90 -11.38 17.54
CA ASP A 281 0.97 -10.77 16.59
C ASP A 281 0.71 -9.28 16.83
N GLY A 282 1.30 -8.69 17.89
CA GLY A 282 1.11 -7.27 18.21
C GLY A 282 -0.33 -6.86 18.51
N GLY A 283 -1.20 -7.83 18.76
CA GLY A 283 -2.65 -7.61 18.93
C GLY A 283 -3.46 -7.91 17.65
N HIS A 284 -2.81 -8.27 16.56
CA HIS A 284 -3.41 -8.54 15.26
C HIS A 284 -3.50 -10.03 14.97
N SER A 285 -4.54 -10.68 15.46
CA SER A 285 -4.69 -12.15 15.38
C SER A 285 -4.67 -12.71 13.95
N TRP A 286 -4.94 -11.89 12.95
CA TRP A 286 -4.96 -12.29 11.54
C TRP A 286 -3.56 -12.55 10.97
N ILE A 287 -2.49 -11.94 11.56
CA ILE A 287 -1.09 -12.20 11.16
C ILE A 287 -0.51 -13.47 11.79
N ARG A 288 -1.17 -14.03 12.80
CA ARG A 288 -0.69 -15.22 13.50
C ARG A 288 -0.50 -16.37 12.53
N ASP A 289 0.56 -17.13 12.75
CA ASP A 289 0.99 -18.26 11.91
C ASP A 289 1.48 -17.87 10.49
N LYS A 290 1.70 -16.57 10.21
CA LYS A 290 2.36 -16.08 9.00
C LYS A 290 3.85 -15.89 9.20
N ALA A 291 4.64 -16.09 8.15
CA ALA A 291 6.09 -15.97 8.23
C ALA A 291 6.57 -14.52 8.10
N ILE A 292 7.72 -14.23 8.72
CA ILE A 292 8.56 -13.10 8.31
C ILE A 292 9.44 -13.62 7.19
N HIS A 293 9.13 -13.24 5.95
CA HIS A 293 9.84 -13.71 4.77
C HIS A 293 10.09 -12.58 3.77
N TRP A 294 11.01 -12.79 2.83
CA TRP A 294 11.46 -11.78 1.88
C TRP A 294 12.01 -10.53 2.57
N SER A 295 12.75 -10.76 3.66
CA SER A 295 13.30 -9.70 4.51
C SER A 295 14.45 -8.98 3.80
N GLY A 296 14.12 -8.00 2.95
CA GLY A 296 15.10 -7.22 2.22
C GLY A 296 15.86 -6.21 3.07
N CYS A 297 15.34 -5.87 4.26
CA CYS A 297 15.94 -4.90 5.16
C CYS A 297 15.71 -5.25 6.63
N ILE A 298 16.73 -5.04 7.44
CA ILE A 298 16.67 -4.96 8.90
C ILE A 298 17.45 -3.73 9.33
N ALA A 299 16.95 -2.95 10.29
CA ALA A 299 17.59 -1.74 10.78
C ALA A 299 17.49 -1.65 12.30
N LEU A 300 18.61 -1.38 12.97
CA LEU A 300 18.61 -0.98 14.39
C LEU A 300 18.13 0.46 14.52
N ASP A 301 17.32 0.76 15.53
CA ASP A 301 16.91 2.13 15.83
C ASP A 301 18.16 2.93 16.26
N PRO A 302 18.47 4.04 15.58
CA PRO A 302 19.65 4.83 15.88
C PRO A 302 19.59 5.53 17.25
N ARG A 303 18.41 5.58 17.88
CA ARG A 303 18.17 6.17 19.21
C ARG A 303 18.12 5.13 20.33
N ASN A 304 17.78 3.88 19.96
CA ASN A 304 17.62 2.77 20.90
C ASN A 304 18.19 1.47 20.33
N SER A 305 19.43 1.14 20.67
CA SER A 305 20.11 -0.06 20.14
C SER A 305 19.49 -1.39 20.58
N ASP A 306 18.55 -1.39 21.53
CA ASP A 306 17.80 -2.59 21.90
C ASP A 306 16.66 -2.88 20.93
N GLN A 307 16.37 -1.95 20.02
CA GLN A 307 15.29 -2.07 19.07
C GLN A 307 15.80 -2.24 17.64
N PHE A 308 15.21 -3.19 16.92
CA PHE A 308 15.32 -3.24 15.46
C PHE A 308 13.93 -3.33 14.78
N TRP A 309 13.92 -2.95 13.52
CA TRP A 309 12.78 -3.11 12.62
C TRP A 309 13.19 -3.99 11.44
N VAL A 310 12.26 -4.84 10.99
CA VAL A 310 12.47 -5.69 9.82
C VAL A 310 11.23 -5.67 8.95
N VAL A 311 11.44 -5.57 7.64
CA VAL A 311 10.39 -5.66 6.64
C VAL A 311 10.18 -7.11 6.21
N SER A 312 8.95 -7.41 5.82
CA SER A 312 8.53 -8.73 5.36
C SER A 312 7.50 -8.59 4.25
N GLY A 313 7.31 -9.62 3.46
CA GLY A 313 6.14 -9.72 2.58
C GLY A 313 4.80 -9.70 3.32
N ASN A 314 4.80 -9.90 4.64
CA ASN A 314 3.62 -9.83 5.50
C ASN A 314 3.51 -8.53 6.31
N GLY A 315 4.33 -7.52 6.05
CA GLY A 315 4.30 -6.24 6.74
C GLY A 315 5.60 -5.93 7.47
N VAL A 316 5.53 -5.16 8.55
CA VAL A 316 6.66 -4.69 9.34
C VAL A 316 6.62 -5.33 10.72
N PHE A 317 7.78 -5.75 11.20
CA PHE A 317 7.96 -6.34 12.53
C PHE A 317 9.05 -5.58 13.29
N THR A 318 8.95 -5.55 14.61
CA THR A 318 9.92 -4.93 15.50
C THR A 318 10.34 -5.89 16.63
N CYS A 319 11.53 -5.67 17.14
CA CYS A 319 12.06 -6.31 18.34
C CYS A 319 12.53 -5.19 19.26
N GLU A 320 12.21 -5.25 20.57
CA GLU A 320 12.58 -4.23 21.56
C GLU A 320 13.59 -4.78 22.59
N ASP A 321 14.03 -6.02 22.44
CA ASP A 321 14.95 -6.74 23.30
C ASP A 321 16.05 -7.47 22.51
N THR A 322 16.57 -6.82 21.47
CA THR A 322 17.52 -7.36 20.48
C THR A 322 18.63 -8.21 21.09
N TRP A 323 19.20 -7.77 22.22
CA TRP A 323 20.37 -8.40 22.84
C TRP A 323 20.00 -9.43 23.90
N ALA A 324 18.69 -9.68 24.15
CA ALA A 324 18.23 -10.76 25.02
C ALA A 324 18.66 -12.13 24.48
N GLU A 325 18.75 -13.14 25.34
CA GLU A 325 19.06 -14.52 24.94
C GLU A 325 18.09 -15.07 23.91
N CYS A 326 16.80 -14.77 24.06
CA CYS A 326 15.71 -15.09 23.14
C CYS A 326 14.91 -13.81 22.85
N PRO A 327 15.28 -13.02 21.85
CA PRO A 327 14.56 -11.79 21.52
C PRO A 327 13.15 -12.08 21.02
N THR A 328 12.24 -11.16 21.29
CA THR A 328 10.84 -11.24 20.87
C THR A 328 10.62 -10.35 19.65
N ILE A 329 10.12 -10.91 18.56
CA ILE A 329 9.80 -10.17 17.34
C ILE A 329 8.28 -10.05 17.23
N ARG A 330 7.79 -8.83 17.15
CA ARG A 330 6.37 -8.48 17.19
C ARG A 330 5.95 -7.81 15.88
N PHE A 331 4.78 -8.15 15.37
CA PHE A 331 4.16 -7.41 14.27
C PHE A 331 3.86 -5.97 14.69
N ALA A 332 4.19 -5.00 13.84
CA ALA A 332 4.16 -3.59 14.16
C ALA A 332 3.85 -2.72 12.94
N ALA A 333 2.78 -3.05 12.23
CA ALA A 333 2.37 -2.35 11.01
C ALA A 333 1.19 -1.39 11.25
N ASP A 334 0.88 -1.02 12.49
CA ASP A 334 -0.22 -0.10 12.79
C ASP A 334 -0.06 1.23 12.04
N GLY A 335 -1.05 1.56 11.21
CA GLY A 335 -1.08 2.79 10.42
C GLY A 335 -0.20 2.79 9.17
N ILE A 336 0.52 1.70 8.90
CA ILE A 336 1.35 1.51 7.72
C ILE A 336 1.09 0.16 7.03
N GLU A 337 -0.05 -0.49 7.32
CA GLU A 337 -0.39 -1.73 6.65
C GLU A 337 -0.49 -1.52 5.15
N GLU A 338 0.08 -2.46 4.42
CA GLU A 338 -0.15 -2.62 3.00
C GLU A 338 -0.77 -3.97 2.73
N VAL A 339 -2.05 -3.97 2.39
CA VAL A 339 -2.79 -5.16 1.98
C VAL A 339 -3.25 -5.04 0.54
N VAL A 340 -3.20 -6.13 -0.21
CA VAL A 340 -3.74 -6.18 -1.57
C VAL A 340 -5.26 -6.26 -1.49
N SER A 341 -5.92 -5.12 -1.55
CA SER A 341 -7.37 -5.05 -1.48
C SER A 341 -7.98 -5.45 -2.83
N LEU A 342 -8.66 -6.59 -2.87
CA LEU A 342 -9.18 -7.20 -4.10
C LEU A 342 -10.62 -6.80 -4.39
N ASP A 343 -11.46 -6.72 -3.36
CA ASP A 343 -12.86 -6.33 -3.51
C ASP A 343 -13.43 -5.75 -2.21
N PHE A 344 -14.53 -5.00 -2.33
CA PHE A 344 -15.19 -4.32 -1.21
C PHE A 344 -16.67 -4.16 -1.49
N ILE A 345 -17.52 -4.39 -0.49
CA ILE A 345 -18.95 -4.14 -0.56
C ILE A 345 -19.39 -3.21 0.57
N SER A 346 -20.19 -2.20 0.23
CA SER A 346 -20.99 -1.45 1.18
C SER A 346 -22.43 -1.96 1.05
N ARG A 347 -23.08 -2.24 2.18
CA ARG A 347 -24.38 -2.88 2.24
C ARG A 347 -25.40 -1.97 2.91
N PRO A 348 -26.64 -1.85 2.42
CA PRO A 348 -27.69 -1.07 3.06
C PRO A 348 -27.93 -1.49 4.53
N GLY A 349 -27.80 -0.55 5.47
CA GLY A 349 -28.02 -0.75 6.90
C GLY A 349 -26.99 -1.63 7.61
N LYS A 350 -25.84 -1.92 7.00
CA LYS A 350 -24.82 -2.84 7.51
C LYS A 350 -23.41 -2.28 7.35
N ASP A 351 -22.50 -2.80 8.17
CA ASP A 351 -21.08 -2.48 8.05
C ASP A 351 -20.50 -3.00 6.72
N PRO A 352 -19.57 -2.25 6.11
CA PRO A 352 -18.87 -2.69 4.91
C PRO A 352 -18.01 -3.93 5.13
N VAL A 353 -17.73 -4.68 4.06
CA VAL A 353 -16.87 -5.87 4.09
C VAL A 353 -15.85 -5.78 2.98
N SER A 354 -14.58 -6.01 3.30
CA SER A 354 -13.48 -6.17 2.33
C SER A 354 -13.07 -7.61 2.17
N VAL A 355 -12.52 -7.93 1.00
CA VAL A 355 -11.74 -9.13 0.76
C VAL A 355 -10.38 -8.75 0.20
N ILE A 356 -9.33 -9.38 0.69
CA ILE A 356 -7.94 -9.00 0.42
C ILE A 356 -7.11 -10.21 0.01
N GLY A 357 -6.05 -9.95 -0.75
CA GLY A 357 -5.06 -10.97 -1.09
C GLY A 357 -4.27 -11.44 0.12
N ASP A 358 -3.79 -12.66 0.10
CA ASP A 358 -3.00 -13.34 1.12
C ASP A 358 -3.71 -13.57 2.46
N TYR A 359 -4.75 -12.79 2.75
CA TYR A 359 -5.67 -12.90 3.89
C TYR A 359 -7.10 -12.91 3.38
N ASP A 360 -8.07 -13.28 4.22
CA ASP A 360 -9.45 -13.42 3.73
C ASP A 360 -10.16 -12.08 3.56
N GLY A 361 -10.11 -11.24 4.57
CA GLY A 361 -10.80 -9.95 4.58
C GLY A 361 -11.39 -9.60 5.95
N PHE A 362 -12.13 -8.49 5.99
CA PHE A 362 -12.60 -7.89 7.24
C PHE A 362 -13.99 -7.28 7.11
N TYR A 363 -14.76 -7.33 8.22
CA TYR A 363 -15.83 -6.37 8.48
C TYR A 363 -15.20 -5.07 8.97
N HIS A 364 -15.63 -3.93 8.46
CA HIS A 364 -15.20 -2.60 8.87
C HIS A 364 -16.24 -2.01 9.81
N ASN A 365 -15.96 -2.05 11.11
CA ASN A 365 -16.90 -1.64 12.14
C ASN A 365 -17.06 -0.10 12.18
N ALA A 366 -18.20 0.39 12.64
CA ALA A 366 -18.49 1.82 12.71
C ALA A 366 -17.55 2.60 13.66
N ASP A 367 -16.93 1.92 14.63
CA ASP A 367 -15.93 2.48 15.56
C ASP A 367 -14.52 2.59 14.95
N GLY A 368 -14.34 2.18 13.69
CA GLY A 368 -13.04 2.21 12.99
C GLY A 368 -12.20 0.96 13.17
N THR A 369 -12.66 -0.01 13.95
CA THR A 369 -11.98 -1.32 14.07
C THR A 369 -12.33 -2.24 12.91
N ALA A 370 -11.51 -3.28 12.71
CA ALA A 370 -11.75 -4.32 11.71
C ALA A 370 -11.88 -5.70 12.38
N THR A 371 -12.84 -6.49 11.93
CA THR A 371 -13.05 -7.86 12.42
C THR A 371 -12.79 -8.85 11.28
N GLN A 372 -11.84 -9.75 11.47
CA GLN A 372 -11.45 -10.72 10.46
C GLN A 372 -12.62 -11.64 10.09
N LEU A 373 -12.75 -11.94 8.79
CA LEU A 373 -13.69 -12.93 8.29
C LEU A 373 -13.26 -14.35 8.71
N THR A 374 -14.15 -15.09 9.30
CA THR A 374 -13.94 -16.49 9.74
C THR A 374 -15.04 -17.40 9.21
N PRO A 375 -14.75 -18.68 8.89
CA PRO A 375 -13.45 -19.35 8.93
C PRO A 375 -12.52 -18.81 7.84
N SER A 376 -11.21 -18.91 8.06
CA SER A 376 -10.21 -18.50 7.08
C SER A 376 -10.15 -19.48 5.90
N MET A 377 -10.04 -18.94 4.68
CA MET A 377 -9.71 -19.73 3.48
C MET A 377 -8.20 -19.98 3.35
N ASN A 378 -7.40 -19.08 3.95
CA ASN A 378 -5.97 -19.14 3.89
C ASN A 378 -5.41 -19.95 5.05
N LYS A 379 -5.29 -21.26 4.88
CA LYS A 379 -4.59 -22.15 5.82
C LYS A 379 -3.14 -22.31 5.38
N LEU A 380 -2.23 -22.53 6.35
CA LEU A 380 -0.80 -22.77 6.11
C LEU A 380 -0.50 -23.87 5.07
N THR A 381 -1.37 -24.84 4.95
CA THR A 381 -1.26 -25.96 3.99
C THR A 381 -1.88 -25.65 2.63
N ASP A 382 -2.57 -24.50 2.49
CA ASP A 382 -3.28 -24.14 1.26
C ASP A 382 -2.62 -22.88 0.68
N THR A 383 -1.54 -23.09 -0.05
CA THR A 383 -0.64 -22.02 -0.55
C THR A 383 -1.26 -21.11 -1.60
N THR A 384 -2.54 -21.26 -1.92
CA THR A 384 -3.19 -20.53 -3.02
C THR A 384 -4.45 -19.78 -2.62
N ALA A 385 -4.74 -19.66 -1.33
CA ALA A 385 -6.01 -19.11 -0.87
C ALA A 385 -5.96 -17.61 -0.59
N SER A 386 -6.06 -16.82 -1.64
CA SER A 386 -6.45 -15.40 -1.54
C SER A 386 -7.93 -15.26 -1.85
N THR A 387 -8.62 -14.32 -1.18
CA THR A 387 -10.06 -14.09 -1.45
C THR A 387 -10.21 -13.07 -2.57
N GLY A 388 -10.69 -13.50 -3.72
CA GLY A 388 -10.76 -12.72 -4.97
C GLY A 388 -12.10 -12.06 -5.28
N GLY A 389 -13.18 -12.39 -4.57
CA GLY A 389 -14.50 -11.82 -4.85
C GLY A 389 -15.47 -11.93 -3.69
N ILE A 390 -16.32 -10.91 -3.55
CA ILE A 390 -17.41 -10.86 -2.57
C ILE A 390 -18.65 -10.27 -3.23
N ALA A 391 -19.84 -10.79 -2.89
CA ALA A 391 -21.12 -10.25 -3.32
C ALA A 391 -22.17 -10.40 -2.22
N TYR A 392 -23.17 -9.52 -2.22
CA TYR A 392 -24.37 -9.64 -1.39
C TYR A 392 -25.63 -9.66 -2.24
N CYS A 393 -26.71 -10.16 -1.68
CA CYS A 393 -28.02 -10.12 -2.30
C CYS A 393 -28.68 -8.76 -2.02
N PRO A 394 -29.03 -7.95 -3.04
CA PRO A 394 -29.65 -6.63 -2.82
C PRO A 394 -30.95 -6.70 -2.03
N ALA A 395 -31.75 -7.73 -2.24
CA ALA A 395 -33.03 -7.93 -1.52
C ALA A 395 -32.83 -8.32 -0.05
N ASN A 396 -31.67 -8.87 0.32
CA ASN A 396 -31.35 -9.23 1.70
C ASN A 396 -29.81 -9.10 1.90
N PRO A 397 -29.31 -7.96 2.39
CA PRO A 397 -27.88 -7.69 2.55
C PRO A 397 -27.12 -8.61 3.52
N ASP A 398 -27.83 -9.44 4.29
CA ASP A 398 -27.21 -10.45 5.15
C ASP A 398 -26.85 -11.73 4.38
N VAL A 399 -27.37 -11.92 3.18
CA VAL A 399 -27.01 -13.04 2.31
C VAL A 399 -25.81 -12.63 1.45
N MET A 400 -24.67 -13.25 1.71
CA MET A 400 -23.42 -12.94 1.03
C MET A 400 -22.69 -14.20 0.60
N VAL A 401 -21.81 -14.06 -0.38
CA VAL A 401 -20.85 -15.08 -0.82
C VAL A 401 -19.47 -14.45 -0.93
N ARG A 402 -18.43 -15.17 -0.53
CA ARG A 402 -17.03 -14.83 -0.79
C ARG A 402 -16.29 -16.01 -1.42
N LEU A 403 -15.43 -15.74 -2.37
CA LEU A 403 -14.78 -16.74 -3.20
C LEU A 403 -13.26 -16.56 -3.19
N SER A 404 -12.52 -17.67 -3.20
CA SER A 404 -11.07 -17.65 -3.33
C SER A 404 -10.65 -17.26 -4.75
N GLU A 405 -9.58 -16.47 -4.85
CA GLU A 405 -8.95 -16.15 -6.12
C GLU A 405 -8.19 -17.35 -6.71
N GLY A 406 -7.41 -18.04 -5.87
CA GLY A 406 -6.49 -19.10 -6.32
C GLY A 406 -7.08 -20.52 -6.36
N SER A 407 -8.25 -20.75 -5.76
CA SER A 407 -8.83 -22.09 -5.64
C SER A 407 -10.35 -22.10 -5.82
N ALA A 408 -10.93 -23.28 -6.07
CA ALA A 408 -12.37 -23.48 -6.16
C ALA A 408 -13.01 -23.60 -4.75
N LYS A 409 -12.71 -22.63 -3.86
CA LYS A 409 -13.24 -22.54 -2.50
C LYS A 409 -14.06 -21.28 -2.32
N GLY A 410 -14.99 -21.32 -1.41
CA GLY A 410 -15.80 -20.17 -1.03
C GLY A 410 -16.69 -20.44 0.16
N TYR A 411 -17.26 -19.39 0.67
CA TYR A 411 -18.21 -19.44 1.78
C TYR A 411 -19.43 -18.56 1.47
N TYR A 412 -20.55 -18.91 2.05
CA TYR A 412 -21.76 -18.10 2.04
C TYR A 412 -22.27 -17.88 3.45
N THR A 413 -23.04 -16.84 3.63
CA THR A 413 -23.78 -16.55 4.86
C THR A 413 -25.22 -16.15 4.52
N THR A 414 -26.15 -16.43 5.43
CA THR A 414 -27.56 -15.99 5.33
C THR A 414 -27.99 -15.10 6.48
N ASP A 415 -27.08 -14.87 7.45
CA ASP A 415 -27.30 -14.02 8.62
C ASP A 415 -26.28 -12.84 8.72
N GLY A 416 -25.40 -12.71 7.72
CA GLY A 416 -24.40 -11.67 7.63
C GLY A 416 -23.16 -11.88 8.49
N THR A 417 -23.07 -12.95 9.29
CA THR A 417 -22.01 -13.17 10.27
C THR A 417 -21.49 -14.61 10.30
N THR A 418 -22.37 -15.59 10.17
CA THR A 418 -22.02 -17.01 10.24
C THR A 418 -21.75 -17.56 8.84
N TRP A 419 -20.50 -17.82 8.53
CA TRP A 419 -20.11 -18.31 7.22
C TRP A 419 -20.10 -19.84 7.17
N GLN A 420 -20.67 -20.39 6.11
CA GLN A 420 -20.74 -21.81 5.79
C GLN A 420 -19.98 -22.07 4.48
N GLU A 421 -19.35 -23.22 4.35
CA GLU A 421 -18.66 -23.60 3.11
C GLU A 421 -19.67 -23.69 1.95
N LEU A 422 -19.30 -23.10 0.82
CA LEU A 422 -20.01 -23.21 -0.45
C LEU A 422 -19.39 -24.37 -1.25
N PRO A 423 -20.02 -25.54 -1.27
CA PRO A 423 -19.37 -26.74 -1.83
C PRO A 423 -19.41 -26.75 -3.36
N ASN A 424 -18.53 -27.58 -3.94
CA ASN A 424 -18.52 -27.94 -5.35
C ASN A 424 -18.44 -26.75 -6.33
N ILE A 425 -17.81 -25.66 -5.94
CA ILE A 425 -17.65 -24.47 -6.80
C ILE A 425 -16.96 -24.91 -8.11
N PRO A 426 -17.55 -24.58 -9.28
CA PRO A 426 -17.08 -25.14 -10.55
C PRO A 426 -15.82 -24.47 -11.12
N CYS A 427 -15.31 -23.42 -10.48
CA CYS A 427 -14.18 -22.63 -10.98
C CYS A 427 -13.43 -21.91 -9.83
N SER A 428 -12.19 -21.56 -10.05
CA SER A 428 -11.37 -20.69 -9.17
C SER A 428 -11.36 -19.26 -9.69
N GLY A 429 -10.99 -18.28 -8.86
CA GLY A 429 -10.86 -16.88 -9.24
C GLY A 429 -12.15 -16.23 -9.71
N ALA A 430 -13.29 -16.66 -9.17
CA ALA A 430 -14.58 -16.28 -9.68
C ALA A 430 -15.07 -14.92 -9.12
N LYS A 431 -15.83 -14.19 -9.93
CA LYS A 431 -16.75 -13.14 -9.49
C LYS A 431 -18.12 -13.74 -9.23
N ALA A 432 -18.88 -13.12 -8.33
CA ALA A 432 -20.19 -13.61 -7.92
C ALA A 432 -21.28 -12.53 -8.03
N ALA A 433 -22.53 -13.01 -8.14
CA ALA A 433 -23.75 -12.24 -7.94
C ALA A 433 -24.80 -13.09 -7.24
N ILE A 434 -25.70 -12.49 -6.48
CA ILE A 434 -26.74 -13.19 -5.73
C ILE A 434 -28.09 -12.56 -6.00
N ASN A 435 -29.06 -13.36 -6.44
CA ASN A 435 -30.46 -12.95 -6.59
C ASN A 435 -31.33 -13.59 -5.52
N GLN A 436 -32.43 -12.92 -5.17
CA GLN A 436 -33.58 -13.56 -4.57
C GLN A 436 -34.56 -13.98 -5.67
N LEU A 437 -35.01 -15.22 -5.64
CA LEU A 437 -36.00 -15.75 -6.58
C LEU A 437 -37.45 -15.42 -6.09
N GLU A 438 -38.44 -15.61 -6.95
CA GLU A 438 -39.85 -15.33 -6.66
C GLU A 438 -40.38 -16.14 -5.45
N ASP A 439 -39.89 -17.33 -5.21
CA ASP A 439 -40.25 -18.17 -4.08
C ASP A 439 -39.53 -17.81 -2.76
N GLY A 440 -38.70 -16.76 -2.78
CA GLY A 440 -37.91 -16.31 -1.65
C GLY A 440 -36.59 -17.06 -1.44
N SER A 441 -36.30 -18.07 -2.24
CA SER A 441 -34.98 -18.75 -2.24
C SER A 441 -33.93 -17.87 -2.91
N TYR A 442 -32.63 -18.27 -2.82
CA TYR A 442 -31.52 -17.51 -3.36
C TYR A 442 -30.82 -18.29 -4.48
N ARG A 443 -30.42 -17.58 -5.52
CA ARG A 443 -29.53 -18.06 -6.57
C ARG A 443 -28.18 -17.38 -6.44
N ILE A 444 -27.12 -18.17 -6.36
CA ILE A 444 -25.75 -17.70 -6.43
C ILE A 444 -25.24 -17.97 -7.84
N LEU A 445 -24.77 -16.93 -8.52
CA LEU A 445 -24.05 -17.03 -9.80
C LEU A 445 -22.55 -16.86 -9.53
N VAL A 446 -21.75 -17.66 -10.20
CA VAL A 446 -20.27 -17.51 -10.19
C VAL A 446 -19.76 -17.55 -11.64
N SER A 447 -18.74 -16.78 -11.91
CA SER A 447 -18.11 -16.77 -13.23
C SER A 447 -16.62 -16.60 -13.14
N SER A 448 -15.91 -17.44 -13.88
CA SER A 448 -14.48 -17.35 -14.16
C SER A 448 -14.22 -17.81 -15.58
N SER A 449 -13.20 -17.21 -16.23
CA SER A 449 -12.84 -17.57 -17.60
C SER A 449 -14.05 -17.62 -18.57
N GLY A 450 -14.98 -16.69 -18.39
CA GLY A 450 -16.13 -16.49 -19.26
C GLY A 450 -17.27 -17.50 -19.12
N LYS A 451 -17.13 -18.52 -18.30
CA LYS A 451 -18.21 -19.48 -18.05
C LYS A 451 -18.99 -19.07 -16.81
N ILE A 452 -20.30 -18.85 -16.97
CA ILE A 452 -21.20 -18.51 -15.87
C ILE A 452 -21.90 -19.81 -15.38
N SER A 453 -21.86 -20.06 -14.07
CA SER A 453 -22.53 -21.16 -13.43
C SER A 453 -23.41 -20.66 -12.28
N TYR A 454 -24.46 -21.38 -11.95
CA TYR A 454 -25.37 -21.01 -10.87
C TYR A 454 -25.78 -22.19 -10.01
N THR A 455 -26.18 -21.87 -8.77
CA THR A 455 -26.74 -22.82 -7.80
C THR A 455 -27.96 -22.19 -7.13
N ASP A 456 -29.02 -23.01 -6.91
CA ASP A 456 -30.22 -22.63 -6.18
C ASP A 456 -30.31 -23.33 -4.79
N ASP A 457 -29.28 -24.10 -4.43
CA ASP A 457 -29.21 -24.91 -3.21
C ASP A 457 -27.92 -24.75 -2.43
N PHE A 458 -27.31 -23.56 -2.52
CA PHE A 458 -26.05 -23.20 -1.86
C PHE A 458 -24.91 -24.18 -2.18
N GLY A 459 -24.72 -24.48 -3.48
CA GLY A 459 -23.56 -25.22 -3.97
C GLY A 459 -23.69 -26.72 -3.91
N LYS A 460 -24.79 -27.31 -3.43
CA LYS A 460 -24.99 -28.76 -3.48
C LYS A 460 -25.04 -29.27 -4.92
N THR A 461 -25.70 -28.51 -5.78
CA THR A 461 -25.71 -28.74 -7.23
C THR A 461 -25.44 -27.44 -8.00
N TRP A 462 -24.75 -27.60 -9.14
CA TRP A 462 -24.42 -26.49 -10.02
C TRP A 462 -24.91 -26.75 -11.43
N SER A 463 -25.40 -25.69 -12.06
CA SER A 463 -25.79 -25.66 -13.46
C SER A 463 -25.00 -24.64 -14.23
N THR A 464 -24.79 -24.82 -15.53
CA THR A 464 -24.14 -23.82 -16.40
C THR A 464 -25.20 -22.97 -17.05
N ALA A 465 -25.06 -21.66 -16.99
CA ALA A 465 -25.91 -20.73 -17.72
C ALA A 465 -25.64 -20.80 -19.22
N SER A 466 -26.69 -20.61 -20.03
CA SER A 466 -26.55 -20.44 -21.46
C SER A 466 -26.14 -19.02 -21.81
N THR A 467 -25.17 -18.85 -22.68
CA THR A 467 -24.67 -17.54 -23.13
C THR A 467 -24.76 -17.40 -24.63
N SER A 468 -25.15 -16.23 -25.13
CA SER A 468 -25.29 -15.91 -26.57
C SER A 468 -23.96 -15.60 -27.24
N ASP A 469 -22.91 -15.33 -26.49
CA ASP A 469 -21.55 -15.11 -26.97
C ASP A 469 -20.55 -15.75 -26.00
N SER A 470 -19.30 -15.85 -26.42
CA SER A 470 -18.19 -16.36 -25.61
C SER A 470 -17.46 -15.21 -24.94
N LEU A 471 -17.14 -15.35 -23.67
CA LEU A 471 -16.21 -14.49 -22.96
C LEU A 471 -14.90 -15.24 -22.71
N SER A 472 -13.78 -14.54 -22.82
CA SER A 472 -12.49 -15.07 -22.34
C SER A 472 -12.39 -14.91 -20.82
N SER A 473 -12.99 -13.83 -20.29
CA SER A 473 -13.12 -13.60 -18.87
C SER A 473 -14.35 -12.75 -18.54
N THR A 474 -14.96 -13.01 -17.42
CA THR A 474 -15.99 -12.15 -16.82
C THR A 474 -15.31 -11.17 -15.87
N ILE A 475 -15.47 -9.89 -16.10
CA ILE A 475 -14.94 -8.84 -15.24
C ILE A 475 -15.89 -8.60 -14.05
N TRP A 476 -17.21 -8.51 -14.34
CA TRP A 476 -18.21 -8.20 -13.33
C TRP A 476 -19.58 -8.78 -13.66
N MET A 477 -20.31 -9.13 -12.62
CA MET A 477 -21.74 -9.44 -12.71
C MET A 477 -22.50 -8.54 -11.72
N CYS A 478 -23.66 -8.05 -12.14
CA CYS A 478 -24.53 -7.21 -11.34
C CYS A 478 -25.98 -7.67 -11.47
N VAL A 479 -26.68 -7.71 -10.33
CA VAL A 479 -28.14 -7.93 -10.29
C VAL A 479 -28.83 -6.59 -10.31
N ASP A 480 -29.94 -6.46 -11.05
CA ASP A 480 -30.79 -5.29 -10.94
C ASP A 480 -31.48 -5.29 -9.57
N GLU A 481 -31.22 -4.27 -8.75
CA GLU A 481 -31.68 -4.26 -7.37
C GLU A 481 -33.21 -4.13 -7.25
N LYS A 482 -33.86 -3.44 -8.19
CA LYS A 482 -35.30 -3.22 -8.22
C LYS A 482 -36.04 -4.30 -9.01
N ASN A 483 -35.35 -4.96 -9.93
CA ASN A 483 -35.93 -6.03 -10.74
C ASN A 483 -34.99 -7.23 -10.83
N PRO A 484 -34.89 -8.07 -9.80
CA PRO A 484 -33.84 -9.09 -9.66
C PRO A 484 -33.87 -10.22 -10.70
N GLN A 485 -34.91 -10.30 -11.54
CA GLN A 485 -34.90 -11.20 -12.70
C GLN A 485 -33.81 -10.79 -13.73
N TYR A 486 -33.41 -9.50 -13.75
CA TYR A 486 -32.35 -9.04 -14.63
C TYR A 486 -30.99 -9.17 -13.98
N VAL A 487 -30.06 -9.76 -14.73
CA VAL A 487 -28.64 -9.90 -14.38
C VAL A 487 -27.79 -9.46 -15.54
N TYR A 488 -26.82 -8.63 -15.27
CA TYR A 488 -25.87 -8.08 -16.23
C TYR A 488 -24.51 -8.75 -16.06
N ALA A 489 -23.93 -9.25 -17.14
CA ALA A 489 -22.58 -9.81 -17.17
C ALA A 489 -21.71 -9.01 -18.13
N TYR A 490 -20.64 -8.45 -17.62
CA TYR A 490 -19.66 -7.65 -18.37
C TYR A 490 -18.31 -8.35 -18.36
N GLY A 491 -17.69 -8.45 -19.51
CA GLY A 491 -16.45 -9.15 -19.68
C GLY A 491 -15.75 -8.79 -20.97
N TYR A 492 -14.70 -9.50 -21.29
CA TYR A 492 -14.00 -9.34 -22.55
C TYR A 492 -13.81 -10.66 -23.28
N TYR A 493 -13.66 -10.56 -24.59
CA TYR A 493 -13.25 -11.64 -25.48
C TYR A 493 -11.93 -11.27 -26.15
N TYR A 494 -11.02 -12.20 -26.25
CA TYR A 494 -9.86 -12.14 -27.11
C TYR A 494 -9.45 -13.55 -27.55
N ASN A 495 -8.87 -13.64 -28.72
CA ASN A 495 -8.27 -14.88 -29.18
C ASN A 495 -6.84 -14.99 -28.61
N GLN A 496 -6.65 -15.85 -27.62
CA GLN A 496 -5.38 -16.01 -26.90
C GLN A 496 -4.18 -16.28 -27.82
N TYR A 497 -4.37 -17.02 -28.91
CA TYR A 497 -3.30 -17.31 -29.87
C TYR A 497 -2.80 -16.05 -30.58
N TYR A 498 -3.69 -15.16 -30.95
CA TYR A 498 -3.33 -13.91 -31.66
C TYR A 498 -2.84 -12.84 -30.68
N PHE A 499 -3.33 -12.87 -29.46
CA PHE A 499 -3.05 -11.86 -28.45
C PHE A 499 -1.57 -11.81 -28.02
N TYR A 500 -0.92 -12.98 -27.89
CA TYR A 500 0.49 -13.09 -27.54
C TYR A 500 1.44 -13.19 -28.74
N SER A 501 0.92 -13.41 -29.94
CA SER A 501 1.75 -13.64 -31.14
C SER A 501 1.77 -12.49 -32.15
N LYS A 502 0.92 -11.47 -31.97
CA LYS A 502 0.82 -10.34 -32.90
C LYS A 502 1.07 -9.00 -32.21
N PRO A 503 1.62 -8.00 -32.94
CA PRO A 503 1.63 -6.62 -32.46
C PRO A 503 0.22 -6.15 -32.08
N LYS A 504 0.11 -5.33 -31.01
CA LYS A 504 -1.17 -4.83 -30.47
C LYS A 504 -2.09 -4.20 -31.52
N ALA A 505 -1.51 -3.51 -32.51
CA ALA A 505 -2.23 -2.88 -33.62
C ALA A 505 -2.93 -3.89 -34.56
N ASP A 506 -2.53 -5.16 -34.58
CA ASP A 506 -3.05 -6.20 -35.45
C ASP A 506 -4.11 -7.08 -34.77
N ILE A 507 -4.46 -6.81 -33.51
CA ILE A 507 -5.47 -7.54 -32.77
C ILE A 507 -6.84 -6.90 -33.00
N THR A 508 -7.53 -7.36 -34.00
CA THR A 508 -8.85 -6.83 -34.39
C THR A 508 -10.04 -7.54 -33.76
N ASP A 509 -9.80 -8.67 -33.10
CA ASP A 509 -10.85 -9.52 -32.53
C ASP A 509 -10.74 -9.59 -30.96
N ALA A 510 -10.50 -8.43 -30.35
CA ALA A 510 -10.54 -8.30 -28.90
C ALA A 510 -11.53 -7.19 -28.52
N ARG A 511 -12.52 -7.51 -27.70
CA ARG A 511 -13.63 -6.59 -27.41
C ARG A 511 -14.19 -6.78 -26.01
N TYR A 512 -14.74 -5.71 -25.46
CA TYR A 512 -15.58 -5.75 -24.28
C TYR A 512 -17.02 -6.07 -24.66
N ILE A 513 -17.65 -6.95 -23.89
CA ILE A 513 -18.98 -7.48 -24.15
C ILE A 513 -19.85 -7.34 -22.91
N LEU A 514 -21.07 -6.84 -23.12
CA LEU A 514 -22.16 -6.87 -22.16
C LEU A 514 -23.18 -7.93 -22.61
N MET A 515 -23.61 -8.79 -21.69
CA MET A 515 -24.72 -9.72 -21.87
C MET A 515 -25.75 -9.50 -20.77
N VAL A 516 -27.02 -9.73 -21.09
CA VAL A 516 -28.14 -9.52 -20.18
C VAL A 516 -28.95 -10.80 -20.03
N SER A 517 -29.34 -11.10 -18.82
CA SER A 517 -30.32 -12.15 -18.49
C SER A 517 -31.60 -11.49 -17.98
N ASP A 518 -32.76 -12.02 -18.34
CA ASP A 518 -34.08 -11.67 -17.82
C ASP A 518 -34.78 -12.88 -17.16
N ASP A 519 -34.01 -13.88 -16.77
CA ASP A 519 -34.46 -15.13 -16.17
C ASP A 519 -33.62 -15.53 -14.94
N TYR A 520 -33.17 -14.52 -14.16
CA TYR A 520 -32.35 -14.69 -12.96
C TYR A 520 -30.97 -15.32 -13.26
N GLY A 521 -30.38 -15.07 -14.45
CA GLY A 521 -29.04 -15.51 -14.80
C GLY A 521 -28.95 -16.96 -15.30
N LYS A 522 -30.07 -17.59 -15.71
CA LYS A 522 -30.03 -18.88 -16.39
C LYS A 522 -29.60 -18.78 -17.86
N THR A 523 -30.07 -17.71 -18.52
CA THR A 523 -29.77 -17.46 -19.92
C THR A 523 -29.31 -16.03 -20.10
N PHE A 524 -28.08 -15.85 -20.60
CA PHE A 524 -27.56 -14.56 -21.00
C PHE A 524 -27.67 -14.44 -22.51
N LYS A 525 -28.32 -13.38 -22.96
CA LYS A 525 -28.65 -13.11 -24.36
C LYS A 525 -28.29 -11.69 -24.74
N ASP A 526 -28.52 -11.36 -26.00
CA ASP A 526 -28.36 -10.01 -26.53
C ASP A 526 -26.95 -9.43 -26.32
N ALA A 527 -25.91 -10.26 -26.53
CA ALA A 527 -24.53 -9.84 -26.38
C ALA A 527 -24.22 -8.60 -27.23
N GLN A 528 -23.74 -7.54 -26.57
CA GLN A 528 -23.39 -6.28 -27.24
C GLN A 528 -21.90 -6.03 -27.08
N THR A 529 -21.23 -5.69 -28.17
CA THR A 529 -19.87 -5.15 -28.15
C THR A 529 -19.92 -3.71 -27.66
N ILE A 530 -19.26 -3.42 -26.56
CA ILE A 530 -19.18 -2.08 -25.98
C ILE A 530 -18.08 -1.27 -26.69
N CYS A 531 -16.87 -1.80 -26.71
CA CYS A 531 -15.71 -1.22 -27.38
C CYS A 531 -14.64 -2.28 -27.61
N GLN A 532 -13.52 -1.90 -28.21
CA GLN A 532 -12.35 -2.75 -28.33
C GLN A 532 -11.69 -2.99 -26.97
N TYR A 533 -11.13 -4.17 -26.76
CA TYR A 533 -10.35 -4.49 -25.59
C TYR A 533 -8.96 -3.86 -25.66
N ASP A 534 -8.54 -3.10 -24.64
CA ASP A 534 -7.33 -2.29 -24.64
C ASP A 534 -6.18 -2.84 -23.78
N GLN A 535 -6.37 -4.02 -23.17
CA GLN A 535 -5.39 -4.62 -22.25
C GLN A 535 -5.06 -3.78 -21.01
N CYS A 536 -5.87 -2.80 -20.68
CA CYS A 536 -5.65 -2.02 -19.48
C CYS A 536 -5.91 -2.86 -18.22
N ASP A 537 -5.28 -2.52 -17.11
CA ASP A 537 -5.48 -3.18 -15.82
C ASP A 537 -6.96 -3.32 -15.45
N ASN A 538 -7.36 -4.53 -15.15
CA ASN A 538 -8.73 -5.06 -15.16
C ASN A 538 -9.59 -4.63 -13.95
N ALA A 539 -9.74 -3.35 -13.70
CA ALA A 539 -10.62 -2.88 -12.62
C ALA A 539 -12.01 -2.42 -13.09
N TYR A 540 -12.40 -2.78 -14.29
CA TYR A 540 -13.64 -2.33 -14.90
C TYR A 540 -14.84 -2.96 -14.24
N ARG A 541 -15.81 -2.14 -13.80
CA ARG A 541 -16.98 -2.57 -13.07
C ARG A 541 -18.27 -2.04 -13.68
N ILE A 542 -19.36 -2.67 -13.33
CA ILE A 542 -20.72 -2.15 -13.52
C ILE A 542 -21.06 -1.38 -12.24
N ALA A 543 -21.48 -0.12 -12.39
CA ALA A 543 -22.06 0.67 -11.30
C ALA A 543 -23.58 0.78 -11.50
N TYR A 544 -24.36 0.12 -10.65
CA TYR A 544 -25.80 0.19 -10.67
C TYR A 544 -26.30 1.58 -10.25
N LEU A 545 -27.29 2.12 -10.94
CA LEU A 545 -27.81 3.48 -10.69
C LEU A 545 -29.31 3.52 -10.37
N ASP A 546 -30.10 2.80 -11.15
CA ASP A 546 -31.55 2.71 -10.99
C ASP A 546 -32.07 1.49 -11.76
N GLU A 547 -33.38 1.19 -11.66
CA GLU A 547 -34.02 0.12 -12.39
C GLU A 547 -33.66 0.15 -13.89
N GLY A 548 -33.10 -0.92 -14.40
CA GLY A 548 -32.65 -1.06 -15.78
C GLY A 548 -31.55 -0.07 -16.22
N THR A 549 -30.90 0.63 -15.26
CA THR A 549 -29.93 1.71 -15.53
C THR A 549 -28.65 1.49 -14.76
N PHE A 550 -27.51 1.47 -15.44
CA PHE A 550 -26.18 1.31 -14.87
C PHE A 550 -25.10 1.94 -15.73
N ALA A 551 -23.91 2.13 -15.17
CA ALA A 551 -22.74 2.61 -15.89
C ALA A 551 -21.67 1.52 -15.98
N ILE A 552 -20.85 1.57 -17.05
CA ILE A 552 -19.73 0.65 -17.31
C ILE A 552 -18.46 1.47 -17.47
N ALA A 553 -17.41 1.08 -16.74
CA ALA A 553 -16.06 1.56 -16.96
C ALA A 553 -15.42 0.80 -18.12
N ALA A 554 -14.64 1.48 -18.99
CA ALA A 554 -14.02 0.90 -20.18
C ALA A 554 -12.61 1.45 -20.47
N GLY A 555 -11.83 1.77 -19.42
CA GLY A 555 -10.44 2.19 -19.50
C GLY A 555 -10.21 3.41 -20.40
N TYR A 556 -9.33 3.29 -21.36
CA TYR A 556 -9.04 4.35 -22.31
C TYR A 556 -10.17 4.61 -23.31
N TYR A 557 -11.20 3.79 -23.34
CA TYR A 557 -12.43 4.05 -24.09
C TYR A 557 -13.46 4.85 -23.30
N GLY A 558 -13.10 5.28 -22.07
CA GLY A 558 -13.93 6.09 -21.19
C GLY A 558 -14.98 5.28 -20.44
N ALA A 559 -16.23 5.73 -20.50
CA ALA A 559 -17.35 5.10 -19.81
C ALA A 559 -18.62 5.11 -20.66
N TYR A 560 -19.55 4.22 -20.30
CA TYR A 560 -20.83 4.07 -21.00
C TYR A 560 -21.99 4.06 -20.00
N LEU A 561 -23.05 4.79 -20.31
CA LEU A 561 -24.35 4.69 -19.64
C LEU A 561 -25.19 3.66 -20.38
N VAL A 562 -25.72 2.71 -19.64
CA VAL A 562 -26.61 1.67 -20.15
C VAL A 562 -28.00 1.87 -19.55
N THR A 563 -29.02 1.86 -20.37
CA THR A 563 -30.42 2.05 -19.97
C THR A 563 -31.32 1.00 -20.62
N ASP A 564 -32.58 1.00 -20.19
CA ASP A 564 -33.61 0.10 -20.75
C ASP A 564 -33.18 -1.39 -20.65
N TYR A 565 -32.67 -1.78 -19.47
CA TYR A 565 -32.19 -3.14 -19.17
C TYR A 565 -31.16 -3.67 -20.18
N GLY A 566 -30.18 -2.83 -20.52
CA GLY A 566 -29.10 -3.21 -21.42
C GLY A 566 -29.37 -2.97 -22.92
N LYS A 567 -30.57 -2.52 -23.32
CA LYS A 567 -30.89 -2.33 -24.75
C LYS A 567 -30.26 -1.07 -25.34
N THR A 568 -30.06 -0.05 -24.54
CA THR A 568 -29.46 1.21 -24.97
C THR A 568 -28.12 1.43 -24.28
N VAL A 569 -27.05 1.50 -25.09
CA VAL A 569 -25.67 1.75 -24.63
C VAL A 569 -25.21 3.06 -25.23
N THR A 570 -24.89 4.04 -24.38
CA THR A 570 -24.49 5.39 -24.78
C THR A 570 -23.12 5.71 -24.18
N LYS A 571 -22.15 6.07 -25.04
CA LYS A 571 -20.85 6.55 -24.56
C LYS A 571 -21.03 7.87 -23.81
N MET A 572 -20.32 8.01 -22.69
CA MET A 572 -20.21 9.28 -21.96
C MET A 572 -19.10 10.11 -22.61
N ASP A 573 -19.48 11.11 -23.44
CA ASP A 573 -18.52 11.94 -24.19
C ASP A 573 -17.64 12.81 -23.28
N ASN A 574 -18.02 12.94 -22.01
CA ASN A 574 -17.33 13.69 -20.97
C ASN A 574 -16.52 12.78 -20.04
N VAL A 575 -16.06 11.63 -20.53
CA VAL A 575 -15.14 10.73 -19.82
C VAL A 575 -14.09 10.24 -20.83
N SER A 576 -12.85 10.71 -20.67
CA SER A 576 -11.73 10.31 -21.53
C SER A 576 -11.05 9.03 -21.05
N TYR A 577 -10.99 8.81 -19.74
CA TYR A 577 -10.42 7.62 -19.13
C TYR A 577 -11.23 7.21 -17.89
N CYS A 578 -11.53 5.93 -17.76
CA CYS A 578 -12.21 5.40 -16.60
C CYS A 578 -11.68 4.01 -16.23
N LYS A 579 -10.86 3.95 -15.17
CA LYS A 579 -10.31 2.69 -14.67
C LYS A 579 -11.37 1.85 -13.96
N THR A 580 -12.18 2.46 -13.11
CA THR A 580 -13.24 1.77 -12.36
C THR A 580 -14.37 2.71 -12.01
N MET A 581 -15.53 2.14 -11.80
CA MET A 581 -16.73 2.83 -11.33
C MET A 581 -17.31 2.14 -10.11
N GLY A 582 -18.01 2.92 -9.28
CA GLY A 582 -18.78 2.44 -8.16
C GLY A 582 -20.00 3.30 -7.93
N TYR A 583 -20.87 2.86 -7.06
CA TYR A 583 -22.09 3.57 -6.69
C TYR A 583 -22.30 3.52 -5.18
N GLY A 584 -23.12 4.42 -4.66
CA GLY A 584 -23.48 4.52 -3.26
C GLY A 584 -24.74 5.32 -3.04
N ALA A 585 -25.05 5.61 -1.80
CA ALA A 585 -26.30 6.29 -1.40
C ALA A 585 -26.63 7.48 -2.30
N ALA A 586 -27.89 7.58 -2.69
CA ALA A 586 -28.41 8.71 -3.44
C ALA A 586 -28.30 10.02 -2.63
N GLN A 587 -28.15 11.15 -3.32
CA GLN A 587 -28.12 12.46 -2.66
C GLN A 587 -29.42 12.79 -1.94
N LYS A 588 -30.54 12.33 -2.49
CA LYS A 588 -31.88 12.49 -1.94
C LYS A 588 -32.68 11.22 -2.16
N GLU A 589 -33.64 10.97 -1.27
CA GLU A 589 -34.56 9.86 -1.44
C GLU A 589 -35.32 9.97 -2.78
N GLY A 590 -35.30 8.90 -3.55
CA GLY A 590 -35.91 8.79 -4.88
C GLY A 590 -35.04 9.19 -6.05
N ASP A 591 -33.86 9.77 -5.83
CA ASP A 591 -32.87 10.00 -6.87
C ASP A 591 -32.15 8.67 -7.23
N PRO A 592 -31.54 8.56 -8.41
CA PRO A 592 -30.62 7.48 -8.73
C PRO A 592 -29.44 7.44 -7.74
N TYR A 593 -28.82 6.29 -7.58
CA TYR A 593 -27.59 6.17 -6.79
C TYR A 593 -26.51 7.13 -7.28
N THR A 594 -25.70 7.59 -6.35
CA THR A 594 -24.53 8.44 -6.66
C THR A 594 -23.47 7.60 -7.38
N LEU A 595 -23.04 8.08 -8.52
CA LEU A 595 -21.98 7.45 -9.32
C LEU A 595 -20.63 8.03 -8.96
N TYR A 596 -19.66 7.16 -8.80
CA TYR A 596 -18.25 7.50 -8.58
C TYR A 596 -17.38 6.91 -9.69
N MET A 597 -16.33 7.61 -10.07
CA MET A 597 -15.36 7.21 -11.10
C MET A 597 -13.95 7.47 -10.60
N TYR A 598 -13.04 6.50 -10.75
CA TYR A 598 -11.60 6.75 -10.74
C TYR A 598 -11.12 6.81 -12.18
N GLY A 599 -10.67 8.00 -12.60
CA GLY A 599 -10.35 8.28 -13.99
C GLY A 599 -10.22 9.77 -14.29
N LYS A 600 -10.52 10.15 -15.53
CA LYS A 600 -10.44 11.54 -16.04
C LYS A 600 -11.69 11.87 -16.84
N PRO A 601 -12.39 12.96 -16.52
CA PRO A 601 -13.46 13.49 -17.39
C PRO A 601 -12.92 13.94 -18.76
N ALA A 602 -11.81 14.69 -18.78
CA ALA A 602 -11.10 15.08 -19.97
C ALA A 602 -9.60 14.75 -19.86
N ASP A 603 -8.89 14.68 -20.98
CA ASP A 603 -7.44 14.39 -20.97
C ASP A 603 -6.62 15.43 -20.19
N SER A 604 -7.12 16.67 -20.13
CA SER A 604 -6.52 17.75 -19.34
C SER A 604 -6.79 17.70 -17.84
N ASP A 605 -7.74 16.85 -17.41
CA ASP A 605 -8.10 16.75 -16.01
C ASP A 605 -7.16 15.77 -15.28
N PRO A 606 -6.90 15.97 -13.98
CA PRO A 606 -6.11 15.03 -13.23
C PRO A 606 -6.81 13.67 -13.10
N GLU A 607 -6.03 12.60 -13.07
CA GLU A 607 -6.55 11.30 -12.66
C GLU A 607 -6.91 11.34 -11.18
N GLY A 608 -8.17 11.01 -10.88
CA GLY A 608 -8.67 11.16 -9.52
C GLY A 608 -10.04 10.52 -9.32
N ILE A 609 -10.60 10.74 -8.13
CA ILE A 609 -11.95 10.27 -7.77
C ILE A 609 -12.96 11.37 -8.09
N TYR A 610 -13.85 11.06 -9.01
CA TYR A 610 -14.93 11.96 -9.43
C TYR A 610 -16.27 11.42 -9.00
N ARG A 611 -17.17 12.33 -8.61
CA ARG A 611 -18.55 12.05 -8.21
C ARG A 611 -19.53 12.69 -9.18
N SER A 612 -20.59 11.95 -9.52
CA SER A 612 -21.74 12.42 -10.26
C SER A 612 -23.04 12.06 -9.53
N THR A 613 -23.99 12.99 -9.48
CA THR A 613 -25.35 12.78 -8.94
C THR A 613 -26.43 12.84 -10.02
N ASP A 614 -26.04 12.84 -11.28
CA ASP A 614 -26.90 13.01 -12.46
C ASP A 614 -26.62 11.96 -13.55
N CYS A 615 -26.23 10.75 -13.12
CA CYS A 615 -25.91 9.62 -13.99
C CYS A 615 -24.77 9.91 -15.00
N GLY A 616 -23.71 10.58 -14.54
CA GLY A 616 -22.50 10.84 -15.32
C GLY A 616 -22.59 12.05 -16.27
N LYS A 617 -23.62 12.87 -16.18
CA LYS A 617 -23.72 14.10 -17.01
C LYS A 617 -22.77 15.18 -16.54
N THR A 618 -22.54 15.27 -15.24
CA THR A 618 -21.55 16.18 -14.65
C THR A 618 -20.68 15.46 -13.63
N TRP A 619 -19.41 15.88 -13.52
CA TRP A 619 -18.43 15.29 -12.63
C TRP A 619 -17.82 16.34 -11.70
N VAL A 620 -17.56 15.94 -10.46
CA VAL A 620 -16.91 16.76 -9.44
C VAL A 620 -15.73 15.98 -8.89
N LEU A 621 -14.52 16.51 -9.02
CA LEU A 621 -13.32 15.96 -8.38
C LEU A 621 -13.45 16.11 -6.86
N ILE A 622 -13.32 15.01 -6.12
CA ILE A 622 -13.55 15.00 -4.67
C ILE A 622 -12.30 14.69 -3.84
N ASN A 623 -11.18 14.44 -4.50
CA ASN A 623 -9.90 14.12 -3.84
C ASN A 623 -8.72 14.96 -4.36
N GLN A 624 -8.95 16.24 -4.66
CA GLN A 624 -7.96 17.14 -5.26
C GLN A 624 -6.65 17.26 -4.49
N ASN A 625 -6.66 16.97 -3.18
CA ASN A 625 -5.47 17.03 -2.31
C ASN A 625 -4.77 15.66 -2.15
N HIS A 626 -5.37 14.58 -2.69
CA HIS A 626 -4.86 13.22 -2.60
C HIS A 626 -5.28 12.43 -3.85
N LEU A 627 -4.62 12.68 -4.96
CA LEU A 627 -5.06 12.16 -6.27
C LEU A 627 -4.86 10.65 -6.44
N TYR A 628 -3.90 10.05 -5.71
CA TYR A 628 -3.58 8.63 -5.81
C TYR A 628 -3.26 8.18 -7.24
N GLY A 629 -2.51 8.97 -7.99
CA GLY A 629 -2.08 8.63 -9.34
C GLY A 629 -1.23 7.36 -9.39
N GLY A 630 -1.14 6.77 -10.57
CA GLY A 630 -0.30 5.61 -10.84
C GLY A 630 -1.05 4.28 -10.96
N THR A 631 -0.34 3.29 -11.49
CA THR A 631 -0.85 1.93 -11.73
C THR A 631 -1.14 1.21 -10.41
N GLY A 632 -2.19 0.37 -10.38
CA GLY A 632 -2.55 -0.41 -9.20
C GLY A 632 -3.55 0.24 -8.26
N ASN A 633 -3.68 1.58 -8.22
CA ASN A 633 -4.75 2.24 -7.49
C ASN A 633 -6.10 2.04 -8.19
N GLY A 634 -7.20 2.06 -7.41
CA GLY A 634 -8.54 1.95 -7.97
C GLY A 634 -8.88 0.60 -8.58
N ASN A 635 -8.46 -0.52 -7.98
CA ASN A 635 -8.97 -1.85 -8.37
C ASN A 635 -10.46 -1.96 -8.11
N TYR A 636 -10.96 -1.22 -7.14
CA TYR A 636 -12.37 -0.93 -6.97
C TYR A 636 -12.57 0.50 -6.44
N LEU A 637 -13.79 0.98 -6.65
CA LEU A 637 -14.31 2.21 -6.10
C LEU A 637 -15.75 1.94 -5.66
N VAL A 638 -16.08 2.14 -4.38
CA VAL A 638 -17.39 1.82 -3.83
C VAL A 638 -17.90 2.99 -3.01
N GLY A 639 -19.08 3.51 -3.37
CA GLY A 639 -19.78 4.48 -2.53
C GLY A 639 -20.45 3.80 -1.34
N ASP A 640 -20.49 4.48 -0.22
CA ASP A 640 -21.22 3.99 0.95
C ASP A 640 -22.74 4.00 0.69
N MET A 641 -23.40 2.85 0.93
CA MET A 641 -24.84 2.70 0.73
C MET A 641 -25.67 3.36 1.83
N ASN A 642 -25.04 3.77 2.93
CA ASN A 642 -25.71 4.33 4.12
C ASN A 642 -25.47 5.84 4.26
N THR A 643 -24.40 6.36 3.65
CA THR A 643 -23.96 7.75 3.83
C THR A 643 -23.59 8.37 2.49
N PHE A 644 -24.43 9.29 2.00
CA PHE A 644 -24.13 10.04 0.79
C PHE A 644 -22.77 10.73 0.88
N GLY A 645 -21.96 10.61 -0.18
CA GLY A 645 -20.69 11.28 -0.30
C GLY A 645 -19.51 10.56 0.37
N THR A 646 -19.74 9.49 1.10
CA THR A 646 -18.67 8.59 1.56
C THR A 646 -18.32 7.60 0.46
N VAL A 647 -17.01 7.42 0.21
CA VAL A 647 -16.50 6.55 -0.85
C VAL A 647 -15.24 5.83 -0.39
N TYR A 648 -15.10 4.58 -0.80
CA TYR A 648 -13.97 3.70 -0.52
C TYR A 648 -13.24 3.34 -1.80
N MET A 649 -11.92 3.33 -1.78
CA MET A 649 -11.08 2.94 -2.92
C MET A 649 -9.92 2.07 -2.44
N SER A 650 -9.58 1.04 -3.22
CA SER A 650 -8.32 0.32 -3.05
C SER A 650 -7.14 1.16 -3.52
N THR A 651 -6.05 1.08 -2.80
CA THR A 651 -4.79 1.74 -3.17
C THR A 651 -3.65 0.73 -3.19
N VAL A 652 -2.53 1.13 -3.78
CA VAL A 652 -1.25 0.46 -3.61
C VAL A 652 -0.46 1.19 -2.54
N GLY A 653 -0.16 0.50 -1.45
CA GLY A 653 0.66 1.02 -0.36
C GLY A 653 -0.10 1.75 0.77
N CYS A 654 -1.42 1.98 0.62
CA CYS A 654 -2.25 2.62 1.67
C CYS A 654 -3.51 1.81 2.02
N GLY A 655 -3.56 0.52 1.62
CA GLY A 655 -4.72 -0.34 1.87
C GLY A 655 -6.01 0.21 1.25
N ILE A 656 -7.03 0.42 2.06
CA ILE A 656 -8.34 0.96 1.65
C ILE A 656 -8.47 2.38 2.17
N VAL A 657 -8.55 3.34 1.27
CA VAL A 657 -8.79 4.75 1.64
C VAL A 657 -10.28 5.07 1.66
N VAL A 658 -10.68 5.94 2.57
CA VAL A 658 -12.05 6.42 2.69
C VAL A 658 -12.11 7.94 2.54
N GLY A 659 -12.90 8.40 1.57
CA GLY A 659 -13.27 9.81 1.41
C GLY A 659 -14.61 10.10 2.08
N LYS A 660 -14.69 11.20 2.85
CA LYS A 660 -15.93 11.68 3.50
C LYS A 660 -16.15 13.13 3.17
N VAL A 661 -17.41 13.54 3.04
CA VAL A 661 -17.75 14.96 2.83
C VAL A 661 -17.37 15.76 4.06
N THR A 662 -16.51 16.77 3.85
CA THR A 662 -16.10 17.73 4.89
C THR A 662 -16.79 19.08 4.65
N GLY A 663 -17.73 19.46 5.51
CA GLY A 663 -18.41 20.76 5.47
C GLY A 663 -19.72 20.82 4.66
N SER A 664 -20.40 21.98 4.73
CA SER A 664 -21.73 22.19 4.13
C SER A 664 -21.72 22.61 2.66
N GLU A 665 -20.57 22.86 2.07
CA GLU A 665 -20.41 23.23 0.66
C GLU A 665 -19.54 22.19 -0.04
N GLY A 666 -20.17 21.30 -0.80
CA GLY A 666 -19.44 20.41 -1.72
C GLY A 666 -18.73 21.22 -2.82
N PRO A 667 -17.67 20.66 -3.44
CA PRO A 667 -16.97 21.31 -4.54
C PRO A 667 -17.93 21.65 -5.67
N LYS A 668 -17.71 22.81 -6.31
CA LYS A 668 -18.54 23.26 -7.43
C LYS A 668 -18.33 22.33 -8.64
N PRO A 669 -19.38 21.99 -9.41
CA PRO A 669 -19.24 21.20 -10.62
C PRO A 669 -18.25 21.85 -11.61
N VAL A 670 -17.36 21.06 -12.17
CA VAL A 670 -16.55 21.46 -13.32
C VAL A 670 -17.48 21.42 -14.53
N THR A 671 -17.95 22.58 -14.97
CA THR A 671 -18.71 22.68 -16.21
C THR A 671 -17.72 22.80 -17.37
N THR A 672 -17.50 21.73 -18.09
CA THR A 672 -16.88 21.78 -19.41
C THR A 672 -17.94 22.35 -20.38
N GLU A 673 -17.86 23.64 -20.67
CA GLU A 673 -18.60 24.19 -21.81
C GLU A 673 -18.08 23.56 -23.11
N ALA A 674 -18.92 22.79 -23.76
CA ALA A 674 -18.65 22.28 -25.10
C ALA A 674 -18.41 23.45 -26.07
N THR A 675 -17.16 23.70 -26.42
CA THR A 675 -16.78 24.70 -27.41
C THR A 675 -17.32 24.24 -28.75
N LYS A 676 -18.41 24.83 -29.17
CA LYS A 676 -18.87 24.76 -30.57
C LYS A 676 -17.83 25.43 -31.46
N ASN A 677 -17.09 24.64 -32.19
CA ASN A 677 -16.24 25.09 -33.27
C ASN A 677 -17.10 25.72 -34.37
N THR A 678 -17.18 27.05 -34.41
CA THR A 678 -17.54 27.79 -35.62
C THR A 678 -16.26 28.32 -36.22
N THR A 679 -15.92 27.74 -37.35
CA THR A 679 -14.84 28.19 -38.22
C THR A 679 -15.19 29.57 -38.77
N ALA A 680 -14.44 30.60 -38.36
CA ALA A 680 -14.42 31.87 -39.06
C ALA A 680 -12.97 32.31 -39.26
N THR A 681 -12.57 32.25 -40.49
CA THR A 681 -11.33 32.82 -41.02
C THR A 681 -11.38 34.35 -40.99
N THR A 682 -10.41 35.01 -40.35
CA THR A 682 -9.90 36.33 -40.79
C THR A 682 -8.58 36.70 -40.11
N THR A 683 -7.60 36.86 -40.94
CA THR A 683 -6.51 37.86 -41.10
C THR A 683 -5.94 38.64 -39.91
N LYS A 684 -4.66 38.53 -39.88
CA LYS A 684 -3.54 39.22 -39.21
C LYS A 684 -3.67 40.74 -39.09
N ALA A 685 -3.37 41.27 -37.89
CA ALA A 685 -2.59 42.53 -37.77
C ALA A 685 -1.90 42.63 -36.40
N SER A 686 -0.61 42.83 -36.48
CA SER A 686 0.35 43.09 -35.37
C SER A 686 0.20 44.51 -34.90
N THR A 687 0.27 44.74 -33.56
CA THR A 687 0.97 45.92 -33.02
C THR A 687 1.28 45.75 -31.53
N THR A 688 2.52 45.93 -31.23
CA THR A 688 3.23 46.10 -29.93
C THR A 688 2.76 47.41 -29.28
N THR A 689 2.58 47.43 -27.96
CA THR A 689 3.09 48.52 -27.09
C THR A 689 2.99 48.19 -25.59
N THR A 690 3.98 48.65 -24.94
CA THR A 690 4.45 48.58 -23.55
C THR A 690 3.65 49.46 -22.56
N ALA A 691 3.72 49.10 -21.32
CA ALA A 691 3.98 49.93 -20.12
C ALA A 691 2.90 50.12 -19.05
N THR A 692 3.27 49.66 -17.88
CA THR A 692 3.24 50.30 -16.53
C THR A 692 1.94 50.94 -16.00
N GLY A 693 1.68 50.57 -14.70
CA GLY A 693 0.88 51.42 -13.82
C GLY A 693 0.33 50.75 -12.55
N LYS A 694 0.99 51.01 -11.50
CA LYS A 694 0.70 50.74 -10.09
C LYS A 694 -0.48 51.62 -9.60
N ALA A 695 -1.40 51.09 -8.80
CA ALA A 695 -2.01 51.85 -7.68
C ALA A 695 -2.89 51.00 -6.77
N THR A 696 -2.59 51.10 -5.53
CA THR A 696 -3.24 50.74 -4.27
C THR A 696 -4.63 51.38 -4.12
N THR A 697 -5.60 50.71 -3.50
CA THR A 697 -6.46 51.30 -2.49
C THR A 697 -7.18 50.32 -1.62
N THR A 698 -7.09 50.55 -0.35
CA THR A 698 -7.70 49.99 0.84
C THR A 698 -9.21 50.29 0.90
N ALA A 699 -10.02 49.39 1.40
CA ALA A 699 -11.25 49.71 2.10
C ALA A 699 -11.63 48.63 3.11
N LYS A 700 -11.80 49.11 4.29
CA LYS A 700 -12.17 48.54 5.57
C LYS A 700 -13.70 48.46 5.65
N ASN A 701 -14.29 47.38 6.21
CA ASN A 701 -15.52 47.47 7.01
C ASN A 701 -15.72 46.17 7.83
N THR A 702 -15.60 46.32 9.04
CA THR A 702 -16.31 46.24 10.33
C THR A 702 -17.50 45.26 10.41
N THR A 703 -17.31 44.25 11.27
CA THR A 703 -18.08 43.70 12.41
C THR A 703 -19.59 43.58 12.35
N THR A 704 -20.09 42.40 12.70
CA THR A 704 -20.82 42.19 13.97
C THR A 704 -21.09 40.68 14.20
N THR A 705 -20.67 40.22 15.38
CA THR A 705 -20.97 38.89 16.01
C THR A 705 -22.32 38.99 16.74
N PRO A 706 -23.06 37.91 16.86
CA PRO A 706 -23.87 37.67 18.08
C PRO A 706 -23.42 36.40 18.81
N ALA A 707 -23.42 36.47 20.11
CA ALA A 707 -23.02 35.52 21.11
C ALA A 707 -23.95 34.30 21.26
N PRO A 708 -23.48 33.23 21.91
CA PRO A 708 -24.18 31.97 21.98
C PRO A 708 -25.18 31.85 23.13
N THR A 709 -26.23 31.11 22.87
CA THR A 709 -27.26 30.75 23.89
C THR A 709 -26.91 29.41 24.50
N THR A 710 -26.73 29.39 25.79
CA THR A 710 -26.62 28.22 26.68
C THR A 710 -27.93 27.46 26.81
N LEU A 711 -27.87 26.14 26.81
CA LEU A 711 -28.86 25.24 27.43
C LEU A 711 -28.17 24.11 28.19
N PRO A 712 -28.81 23.52 29.19
CA PRO A 712 -28.16 23.08 30.42
C PRO A 712 -27.79 21.59 30.44
N GLN A 713 -26.81 21.30 31.25
CA GLN A 713 -26.37 19.95 31.64
C GLN A 713 -27.39 19.27 32.52
N THR A 714 -27.63 18.00 32.29
CA THR A 714 -28.20 17.05 33.24
C THR A 714 -27.15 15.99 33.55
N GLU A 715 -26.72 16.01 34.79
CA GLU A 715 -25.92 14.96 35.40
C GLU A 715 -26.77 13.72 35.65
N THR A 716 -26.25 12.52 35.34
CA THR A 716 -26.70 11.28 35.96
C THR A 716 -25.45 10.44 36.29
N SER A 717 -25.26 10.34 37.60
CA SER A 717 -24.29 9.45 38.25
C SER A 717 -24.80 8.00 38.18
N VAL A 718 -23.87 7.05 37.86
CA VAL A 718 -24.07 5.63 38.19
C VAL A 718 -22.80 5.10 38.83
N GLU A 719 -22.97 4.55 40.00
CA GLU A 719 -21.98 3.95 40.89
C GLU A 719 -21.33 2.68 40.33
N ALA A 720 -20.07 2.50 40.69
CA ALA A 720 -19.31 1.24 40.52
C ALA A 720 -19.53 0.28 41.72
N PRO A 721 -19.50 -1.02 41.49
CA PRO A 721 -19.45 -1.97 42.60
C PRO A 721 -18.01 -2.33 42.97
N THR A 722 -17.78 -2.28 44.28
CA THR A 722 -16.59 -2.73 45.03
C THR A 722 -16.48 -4.24 45.09
N THR A 723 -15.28 -4.78 44.95
CA THR A 723 -14.87 -5.99 45.69
C THR A 723 -13.43 -5.88 46.18
N SER A 724 -13.31 -6.25 47.39
CA SER A 724 -12.18 -6.19 48.34
C SER A 724 -11.13 -7.28 48.14
N GLY A 725 -9.92 -6.99 48.59
CA GLY A 725 -8.92 -8.04 48.96
C GLY A 725 -7.55 -7.48 49.28
N GLN A 726 -7.35 -7.16 50.55
CA GLN A 726 -6.17 -7.20 51.44
C GLN A 726 -4.79 -7.58 50.84
N GLY A 727 -3.67 -6.99 51.17
CA GLY A 727 -3.29 -6.34 52.41
C GLY A 727 -1.79 -6.00 52.48
N THR A 728 -1.54 -5.24 53.54
CA THR A 728 -0.31 -4.98 54.34
C THR A 728 0.78 -4.11 53.75
N ALA A 729 1.05 -3.07 54.34
CA ALA A 729 1.48 -2.37 55.53
C ALA A 729 2.60 -1.41 55.18
N ALA A 730 2.33 -0.19 55.38
CA ALA A 730 2.78 0.80 56.37
C ALA A 730 4.20 1.36 56.17
N THR A 731 4.31 2.65 56.02
CA THR A 731 4.92 3.52 57.01
C THR A 731 4.56 4.98 56.76
N THR A 732 4.05 5.58 57.80
CA THR A 732 3.66 6.98 57.96
C THR A 732 4.89 7.90 58.02
N THR A 733 4.84 9.06 57.41
CA THR A 733 5.46 10.27 57.93
C THR A 733 4.64 11.49 57.54
N THR A 734 4.10 12.09 58.53
CA THR A 734 3.36 13.35 58.52
C THR A 734 4.33 14.50 58.35
N THR A 735 4.08 15.45 57.45
CA THR A 735 4.60 16.79 57.59
C THR A 735 3.57 17.79 57.08
N VAL A 736 3.40 18.78 57.93
CA VAL A 736 2.45 19.88 57.97
C VAL A 736 2.62 20.81 56.74
N GLY A 737 1.49 21.32 56.24
CA GLY A 737 1.38 22.15 55.12
C GLY A 737 2.05 23.52 55.19
N THR A 738 2.40 23.97 54.04
CA THR A 738 2.42 25.39 53.68
C THR A 738 1.98 25.43 52.21
N THR A 739 0.85 26.04 51.93
CA THR A 739 0.40 26.36 50.60
C THR A 739 1.32 27.42 50.03
N VAL A 740 2.29 27.01 49.25
CA VAL A 740 2.99 27.90 48.34
C VAL A 740 2.27 27.70 47.00
N SER A 741 1.64 28.76 46.51
CA SER A 741 1.16 28.86 45.15
C SER A 741 2.39 28.80 44.23
N ILE A 742 2.72 27.61 43.75
CA ILE A 742 3.74 27.46 42.72
C ILE A 742 2.98 27.70 41.42
N ASN A 743 3.27 28.78 40.72
CA ASN A 743 2.93 28.94 39.34
C ASN A 743 3.56 27.72 38.63
N PRO A 744 2.79 26.85 37.98
CA PRO A 744 3.38 25.71 37.26
C PRO A 744 4.32 26.27 36.21
N SER A 745 5.57 25.85 36.23
CA SER A 745 6.50 26.15 35.16
C SER A 745 5.97 25.47 33.89
N VAL A 746 5.66 26.27 32.87
CA VAL A 746 5.25 25.75 31.58
C VAL A 746 6.49 25.26 30.84
N PHE A 747 6.48 24.01 30.40
CA PHE A 747 7.52 23.46 29.55
C PHE A 747 6.88 23.21 28.18
N TYR A 748 6.90 24.26 27.35
CA TYR A 748 6.25 24.26 26.04
C TYR A 748 6.75 23.11 25.17
N GLY A 749 5.82 22.37 24.57
CA GLY A 749 6.09 21.25 23.72
C GLY A 749 6.04 19.88 24.42
N ASP A 750 6.30 19.80 25.73
CA ASP A 750 6.18 18.56 26.51
C ASP A 750 4.71 18.32 26.88
N VAL A 751 3.97 17.74 25.94
CA VAL A 751 2.52 17.53 26.05
C VAL A 751 2.18 16.24 26.80
N ASN A 752 3.05 15.25 26.75
CA ASN A 752 2.88 13.97 27.42
C ASN A 752 3.42 13.98 28.87
N LEU A 753 4.18 15.03 29.25
CA LEU A 753 4.76 15.26 30.56
C LEU A 753 5.86 14.25 30.96
N ASP A 754 6.61 13.76 29.98
CA ASP A 754 7.74 12.86 30.22
C ASP A 754 9.08 13.59 30.44
N GLY A 755 9.12 14.91 30.18
CA GLY A 755 10.27 15.78 30.40
C GLY A 755 11.11 16.00 29.16
N ASP A 756 10.77 15.39 28.04
CA ASP A 756 11.38 15.62 26.73
C ASP A 756 10.35 16.30 25.80
N VAL A 757 10.79 16.82 24.66
CA VAL A 757 9.91 17.37 23.62
C VAL A 757 10.22 16.63 22.34
N ASP A 758 9.33 15.73 21.94
CA ASP A 758 9.54 14.85 20.80
C ASP A 758 8.29 14.62 19.95
N LEU A 759 8.35 13.65 19.02
CA LEU A 759 7.24 13.34 18.12
C LEU A 759 6.00 12.79 18.85
N ALA A 760 6.18 12.15 20.03
CA ALA A 760 5.06 11.64 20.82
C ALA A 760 4.18 12.78 21.33
N ASP A 761 4.79 13.93 21.69
CA ASP A 761 4.07 15.15 22.07
C ASP A 761 3.28 15.73 20.92
N ALA A 762 3.87 15.80 19.73
CA ALA A 762 3.19 16.28 18.54
C ALA A 762 1.99 15.39 18.18
N VAL A 763 2.14 14.09 18.29
CA VAL A 763 1.04 13.13 18.09
C VAL A 763 -0.05 13.31 19.15
N LEU A 764 0.32 13.47 20.42
CA LEU A 764 -0.66 13.68 21.50
C LEU A 764 -1.38 15.02 21.35
N LEU A 765 -0.65 16.07 20.97
CA LEU A 765 -1.23 17.39 20.70
C LEU A 765 -2.23 17.34 19.54
N ASN A 766 -1.87 16.68 18.43
CA ASN A 766 -2.77 16.51 17.29
C ASN A 766 -4.05 15.73 17.66
N LYS A 767 -3.92 14.67 18.47
CA LYS A 767 -5.08 13.95 19.00
C LYS A 767 -5.97 14.83 19.88
N ALA A 768 -5.37 15.70 20.70
CA ALA A 768 -6.10 16.63 21.54
C ALA A 768 -6.81 17.72 20.72
N VAL A 769 -6.15 18.27 19.71
CA VAL A 769 -6.75 19.25 18.77
C VAL A 769 -7.90 18.62 17.99
N ALA A 770 -7.76 17.36 17.58
CA ALA A 770 -8.84 16.60 16.93
C ALA A 770 -9.97 16.16 17.89
N GLY A 771 -9.85 16.43 19.19
CA GLY A 771 -10.84 16.10 20.20
C GLY A 771 -10.92 14.62 20.58
N SER A 772 -9.96 13.81 20.16
CA SER A 772 -9.91 12.38 20.47
C SER A 772 -9.27 12.08 21.82
N VAL A 773 -8.58 13.05 22.42
CA VAL A 773 -7.97 12.96 23.75
C VAL A 773 -8.18 14.26 24.52
N THR A 774 -8.36 14.19 25.84
CA THR A 774 -8.43 15.36 26.71
C THR A 774 -7.13 15.47 27.51
N LEU A 775 -6.41 16.58 27.36
CA LEU A 775 -5.19 16.85 28.09
C LEU A 775 -5.51 17.26 29.55
N ASN A 776 -4.65 16.88 30.49
CA ASN A 776 -4.70 17.43 31.84
C ASN A 776 -4.24 18.91 31.84
N GLN A 777 -4.40 19.59 32.97
CA GLN A 777 -4.15 21.04 33.05
C GLN A 777 -2.71 21.42 32.71
N GLN A 778 -1.71 20.64 33.11
CA GLN A 778 -0.29 20.94 32.83
C GLN A 778 0.03 20.64 31.37
N ALA A 779 -0.36 19.49 30.85
CA ALA A 779 -0.21 19.15 29.44
C ALA A 779 -0.88 20.17 28.50
N ALA A 780 -2.04 20.69 28.94
CA ALA A 780 -2.75 21.73 28.19
C ALA A 780 -2.03 23.10 28.21
N LEU A 781 -1.25 23.41 29.23
CA LEU A 781 -0.39 24.59 29.26
C LEU A 781 0.85 24.41 28.38
N ASN A 782 1.46 23.24 28.44
CA ASN A 782 2.65 22.92 27.63
C ASN A 782 2.32 22.82 26.12
N ALA A 783 1.09 22.48 25.79
CA ALA A 783 0.59 22.35 24.42
C ALA A 783 0.35 23.67 23.66
N ASP A 784 0.39 24.81 24.33
CA ASP A 784 0.24 26.14 23.70
C ASP A 784 1.61 26.60 23.18
N CYS A 785 2.07 25.95 22.12
CA CYS A 785 3.44 26.09 21.60
C CYS A 785 3.72 27.46 20.95
N ASN A 786 2.68 28.20 20.57
CA ASN A 786 2.78 29.57 20.06
C ASN A 786 2.43 30.63 21.11
N ASN A 787 2.00 30.25 22.31
CA ASN A 787 1.62 31.06 23.44
C ASN A 787 0.50 32.08 23.08
N ASP A 788 -0.47 31.67 22.29
CA ASP A 788 -1.63 32.49 21.93
C ASP A 788 -2.84 32.29 22.87
N GLY A 789 -2.71 31.43 23.84
CA GLY A 789 -3.73 31.04 24.83
C GLY A 789 -4.77 30.07 24.31
N LYS A 790 -4.56 29.48 23.14
CA LYS A 790 -5.42 28.44 22.55
C LYS A 790 -4.60 27.19 22.30
N ARG A 791 -5.26 26.10 22.00
CA ARG A 791 -4.67 24.85 21.52
C ARG A 791 -5.33 24.51 20.20
N SER A 792 -4.55 24.58 19.13
CA SER A 792 -5.03 24.51 17.76
C SER A 792 -4.04 23.75 16.87
N ALA A 793 -4.35 23.59 15.61
CA ALA A 793 -3.41 23.08 14.62
C ALA A 793 -2.15 23.96 14.47
N ASP A 794 -2.24 25.24 14.80
CA ASP A 794 -1.11 26.17 14.75
C ASP A 794 -0.04 25.81 15.79
N ASP A 795 -0.44 25.33 16.99
CA ASP A 795 0.49 24.84 18.01
C ASP A 795 1.19 23.55 17.57
N SER A 796 0.43 22.64 16.96
CA SER A 796 0.97 21.42 16.39
C SER A 796 1.99 21.74 15.29
N MET A 797 1.69 22.72 14.45
CA MET A 797 2.62 23.17 13.41
C MET A 797 3.90 23.79 14.01
N VAL A 798 3.78 24.62 15.05
CA VAL A 798 4.93 25.21 15.73
C VAL A 798 5.78 24.13 16.39
N LEU A 799 5.14 23.16 17.05
CA LEU A 799 5.85 22.04 17.67
C LEU A 799 6.59 21.19 16.62
N LEU A 800 5.96 20.87 15.52
CA LEU A 800 6.61 20.14 14.42
C LEU A 800 7.79 20.93 13.82
N LYS A 801 7.63 22.26 13.62
CA LYS A 801 8.75 23.12 13.17
C LYS A 801 9.91 23.11 14.16
N PHE A 802 9.63 23.06 15.47
CA PHE A 802 10.65 22.91 16.50
C PHE A 802 11.38 21.58 16.40
N LEU A 803 10.65 20.49 16.26
CA LEU A 803 11.23 19.14 16.17
C LEU A 803 12.11 18.95 14.93
N VAL A 804 11.82 19.64 13.83
CA VAL A 804 12.66 19.61 12.61
C VAL A 804 13.66 20.77 12.54
N HIS A 805 13.87 21.49 13.65
CA HIS A 805 14.83 22.61 13.78
C HIS A 805 14.58 23.83 12.86
N LEU A 806 13.37 24.01 12.37
CA LEU A 806 12.95 25.25 11.68
C LEU A 806 12.65 26.39 12.65
N VAL A 807 12.42 26.06 13.93
CA VAL A 807 12.29 26.98 15.06
C VAL A 807 13.22 26.49 16.17
N ASN A 808 13.97 27.38 16.78
CA ASN A 808 15.00 26.99 17.74
C ASN A 808 14.50 26.90 19.21
N ASP A 809 13.42 27.62 19.51
CA ASP A 809 12.90 27.73 20.88
C ASP A 809 11.37 27.69 20.90
N LEU A 810 10.77 27.12 21.94
CA LEU A 810 9.35 27.22 22.25
C LEU A 810 9.12 28.10 23.51
N PRO A 811 8.05 28.95 23.53
CA PRO A 811 7.05 29.11 22.47
C PRO A 811 7.56 29.99 21.33
N ALA A 812 7.10 29.74 20.12
CA ALA A 812 7.47 30.50 18.95
C ALA A 812 6.22 31.05 18.24
N ALA A 813 6.30 32.26 17.69
CA ALA A 813 5.24 32.79 16.84
C ALA A 813 5.19 32.03 15.50
N ASN A 814 3.97 31.83 15.00
CA ASN A 814 3.74 31.24 13.68
C ASN A 814 4.37 32.03 12.54
#